data_1530b33aca8542801bf8fd4c4b64a9cd
#
_entry.id   1530b33aca8542801bf8fd4c4b64a9cd
#
_cell.length_a   1.000
_cell.length_b   1.000
_cell.length_c   1.000
_cell.angle_alpha   90.00
_cell.angle_beta   90.00
_cell.angle_gamma   90.00
#
_symmetry.space_group_name_H-M   'P 1'
#
loop_
_entity.id
_entity.type
_entity.pdbx_description
1 polymer ?
#
loop_
_entity_poly.entity_id
_entity_poly.type
_entity_poly.pdbx_seq_one_letter_code
_entity_poly.pdbx_strand_id
1 'polypeptide(L)'
;MNKSNKKREGGLPTAVVLAAASFALNFGLIPQAIAATIGGTVIEDTIEDTPESTIESTPKTSPKKATKISPQSAQLTIAFNIPSQPLESGLVAFSQQADINIIGVTAILREHRVAVLKGDLTKAEALDRLLQGTGLSYEMINDTAVSIFVKAPVPEAPDEVPLLQEIIITATGRATDLQKTPIAVSAFDQTRLDFAGATDLRALSYMVPGLEMTNTAPQAATLVQLRGVGSTNITEIADGPVSIHVDGIYSPRSQAAVTLLYDVDRIEVLRGPQGTLRGRNSSSGSINIYNQQPLLDVVEGNLSVGYGNYDRREYRGALNLPVSDTFGLRFAGATLRHDAYTDLLDNYQGLGPDYPATSDELTAFDQALDYGQSAPEMADKYSWRLSSLWQPTEQFSAFTSLERYRDQGAGLAQLAPDLVAKGIRAVVSDSPSFLDLTNTVLRTKLDYRATDFTLSYLYGKSQMDRQQIVDADNGRSSSFEQQRTHSSNFKFSSHELQLMNDDTERLRWLLGGFFSREKNEIVFAVDQQNAGGERNADGATSWISDFEGAAVSYAIQPDRRVESMGLFSQLTYDLDRFSRFTVGARYTNDSKSDRGGRAINCRVTSVLGSYVGPDSIGPGAPSPEDIYADAATQQAINAGSFHDNGTSEGIGDQPCWIRQVNDLKITWENVSGLLRYDYRPSDDLMYFATVSTGFKSGHIQDAGNHVAPETVTNFEVGFKAQYLDDRLRLNGALFHANYNDLQFSNEDRLDINFDGIADTGGSTVVRNASAATIQGLELELDWVMTDVDQMQLTAAFTHAHFDQFEIPDTLFGDLFNPYVSNQSVSPEDPVVLSGNSPPRVPDWKLTLSYSHNFIFDRGVLTPRVVLKASDSYYLDIYNRDTLAPGIFDSLPNGGSDLGVQKSYQLLDLSLSYKPAAKNWMVGAYIHNAANKDIKVDSGNALSSAGLVATYMEPRTYQLKFSYLFDEN
;
A
#
# COMPACT_ATOMS: atom_id res chain seq x y z
N MET A 1 -5.16 -60.94 -24.04
CA MET A 1 -3.95 -60.15 -24.27
C MET A 1 -4.01 -58.98 -23.32
N ASN A 2 -3.34 -59.12 -22.18
CA ASN A 2 -3.27 -58.12 -21.12
C ASN A 2 -2.23 -57.07 -21.47
N LYS A 3 -2.58 -55.79 -21.39
CA LYS A 3 -1.63 -54.69 -21.17
C LYS A 3 -2.03 -53.98 -19.88
N SER A 4 -1.21 -54.22 -18.85
CA SER A 4 -1.31 -53.54 -17.57
C SER A 4 -0.78 -52.10 -17.70
N ASN A 5 -1.65 -51.12 -17.52
CA ASN A 5 -1.26 -49.70 -17.24
C ASN A 5 -0.84 -49.61 -15.78
N LYS A 6 0.44 -49.36 -15.52
CA LYS A 6 0.92 -48.86 -14.22
C LYS A 6 0.65 -47.36 -14.17
N LYS A 7 -0.34 -46.96 -13.40
CA LYS A 7 -0.42 -45.59 -12.91
C LYS A 7 0.76 -45.33 -11.97
N ARG A 8 1.57 -44.32 -12.28
CA ARG A 8 2.47 -43.71 -11.32
C ARG A 8 1.63 -42.81 -10.42
N GLU A 9 1.48 -43.22 -9.17
CA GLU A 9 1.03 -42.34 -8.10
C GLU A 9 2.19 -41.42 -7.73
N GLY A 10 2.17 -40.20 -8.26
CA GLY A 10 3.03 -39.09 -7.79
C GLY A 10 2.43 -38.52 -6.50
N GLY A 11 2.83 -39.03 -5.36
CA GLY A 11 2.50 -38.43 -4.07
C GLY A 11 3.26 -37.11 -3.91
N LEU A 12 2.56 -36.04 -3.62
CA LEU A 12 3.15 -34.76 -3.22
C LEU A 12 4.18 -34.97 -2.08
N PRO A 13 5.33 -34.31 -2.10
CA PRO A 13 6.31 -34.39 -1.02
C PRO A 13 5.68 -33.98 0.31
N THR A 14 5.87 -34.79 1.35
CA THR A 14 5.29 -34.62 2.69
C THR A 14 5.58 -33.22 3.29
N ALA A 15 6.67 -32.57 2.88
CA ALA A 15 7.04 -31.22 3.28
C ALA A 15 6.08 -30.14 2.75
N VAL A 16 5.51 -30.33 1.56
CA VAL A 16 4.54 -29.39 0.96
C VAL A 16 3.20 -29.50 1.66
N VAL A 17 2.79 -30.70 2.05
CA VAL A 17 1.55 -30.93 2.80
C VAL A 17 1.65 -30.35 4.23
N LEU A 18 2.80 -30.44 4.88
CA LEU A 18 3.06 -29.85 6.19
C LEU A 18 3.11 -28.31 6.14
N ALA A 19 3.71 -27.73 5.09
CA ALA A 19 3.73 -26.30 4.91
C ALA A 19 2.34 -25.74 4.60
N ALA A 20 1.55 -26.41 3.77
CA ALA A 20 0.17 -26.03 3.48
C ALA A 20 -0.75 -26.17 4.71
N ALA A 21 -0.56 -27.20 5.53
CA ALA A 21 -1.30 -27.39 6.77
C ALA A 21 -0.96 -26.31 7.82
N SER A 22 0.32 -25.95 7.96
CA SER A 22 0.75 -24.85 8.85
C SER A 22 0.25 -23.48 8.37
N PHE A 23 0.20 -23.29 7.07
CA PHE A 23 -0.35 -22.09 6.48
C PHE A 23 -1.88 -21.97 6.71
N ALA A 24 -2.61 -23.07 6.53
CA ALA A 24 -4.06 -23.12 6.79
C ALA A 24 -4.42 -22.95 8.27
N LEU A 25 -3.59 -23.38 9.20
CA LEU A 25 -3.77 -23.21 10.64
C LEU A 25 -3.62 -21.74 11.08
N ASN A 26 -2.66 -21.03 10.49
CA ASN A 26 -2.45 -19.60 10.79
C ASN A 26 -3.57 -18.69 10.25
N PHE A 27 -4.35 -19.16 9.26
CA PHE A 27 -5.45 -18.39 8.68
C PHE A 27 -6.84 -18.70 9.27
N GLY A 28 -6.91 -19.55 10.30
CA GLY A 28 -8.19 -19.91 10.95
C GLY A 28 -9.18 -20.63 10.02
N LEU A 29 -8.69 -21.31 8.99
CA LEU A 29 -9.49 -22.00 7.99
C LEU A 29 -10.00 -23.39 8.45
N ILE A 30 -9.45 -23.90 9.57
CA ILE A 30 -9.82 -25.20 10.13
C ILE A 30 -10.31 -24.99 11.57
N PRO A 31 -11.52 -25.46 11.94
CA PRO A 31 -11.95 -25.46 13.32
C PRO A 31 -11.01 -26.28 14.23
N GLN A 32 -10.67 -25.75 15.39
CA GLN A 32 -9.73 -26.34 16.35
C GLN A 32 -10.03 -27.81 16.75
N ALA A 33 -11.22 -28.30 16.53
CA ALA A 33 -11.62 -29.66 16.87
C ALA A 33 -10.99 -30.76 15.98
N ILE A 34 -10.46 -30.42 14.80
CA ILE A 34 -9.84 -31.37 13.86
C ILE A 34 -8.31 -31.46 14.05
N ALA A 35 -7.70 -30.44 14.64
CA ALA A 35 -6.25 -30.40 14.86
C ALA A 35 -5.76 -31.40 15.93
N ALA A 36 -6.61 -31.85 16.85
CA ALA A 36 -6.24 -32.76 17.92
C ALA A 36 -6.04 -34.24 17.49
N THR A 37 -6.41 -34.61 16.28
CA THR A 37 -6.38 -35.98 15.79
C THR A 37 -5.12 -36.32 14.95
N ILE A 38 -4.33 -35.31 14.58
CA ILE A 38 -3.15 -35.49 13.69
C ILE A 38 -1.82 -35.35 14.45
N GLY A 39 -1.84 -34.92 15.72
CA GLY A 39 -0.65 -34.53 16.50
C GLY A 39 -0.24 -35.53 17.62
N GLY A 40 -0.25 -36.83 17.36
CA GLY A 40 0.21 -37.82 18.31
C GLY A 40 1.65 -38.25 18.08
N THR A 41 2.64 -37.52 18.52
CA THR A 41 3.89 -37.99 19.20
C THR A 41 4.80 -36.76 19.41
N VAL A 42 4.83 -36.30 20.64
CA VAL A 42 5.83 -35.36 21.14
C VAL A 42 6.92 -36.20 21.78
N ILE A 43 8.15 -36.05 21.34
CA ILE A 43 9.35 -36.52 22.04
C ILE A 43 9.90 -35.29 22.78
N GLU A 44 9.78 -35.30 24.09
CA GLU A 44 10.50 -34.41 24.99
C GLU A 44 11.95 -34.86 25.05
N ASP A 45 12.87 -33.98 24.66
CA ASP A 45 14.26 -34.07 25.04
C ASP A 45 14.67 -32.86 25.86
N THR A 46 14.91 -33.13 27.11
CA THR A 46 15.50 -32.24 28.11
C THR A 46 16.95 -31.93 27.77
N ILE A 47 17.31 -30.67 27.70
CA ILE A 47 18.69 -30.21 27.65
C ILE A 47 19.06 -29.62 29.01
N GLU A 48 19.99 -30.31 29.71
CA GLU A 48 20.66 -29.83 30.92
C GLU A 48 21.71 -28.75 30.60
N ASP A 49 21.79 -27.79 31.49
CA ASP A 49 22.83 -26.78 31.60
C ASP A 49 24.17 -27.39 31.98
N THR A 50 25.25 -26.92 31.32
CA THR A 50 26.59 -26.87 31.92
C THR A 50 27.51 -25.81 31.28
N PRO A 51 28.62 -25.36 31.94
CA PRO A 51 28.94 -23.96 32.05
C PRO A 51 30.16 -23.48 31.19
N GLU A 52 30.33 -22.16 31.20
CA GLU A 52 31.46 -21.40 30.67
C GLU A 52 32.85 -22.04 30.87
N SER A 53 33.67 -21.99 29.81
CA SER A 53 35.12 -21.99 29.96
C SER A 53 35.75 -20.97 29.01
N THR A 54 36.37 -20.01 29.62
CA THR A 54 37.33 -19.04 29.13
C THR A 54 38.46 -19.66 28.30
N ILE A 55 38.77 -19.10 27.12
CA ILE A 55 40.07 -19.29 26.47
C ILE A 55 40.62 -17.98 25.98
N GLU A 56 41.87 -17.72 26.42
CA GLU A 56 42.77 -16.60 26.17
C GLU A 56 43.14 -16.40 24.72
N SER A 57 43.54 -15.16 24.48
CA SER A 57 44.06 -14.57 23.24
C SER A 57 45.52 -14.98 22.97
N THR A 58 45.88 -15.08 21.70
CA THR A 58 47.04 -14.54 20.95
C THR A 58 47.59 -15.54 19.93
N PRO A 59 48.48 -15.13 18.97
CA PRO A 59 48.62 -13.85 18.27
C PRO A 59 48.59 -13.93 16.71
N LYS A 60 48.53 -12.76 16.13
CA LYS A 60 48.63 -12.44 14.68
C LYS A 60 49.88 -13.02 14.02
N THR A 61 49.72 -13.67 12.85
CA THR A 61 50.77 -13.72 11.83
C THR A 61 50.18 -13.40 10.46
N SER A 62 50.83 -12.45 9.79
CA SER A 62 50.50 -11.95 8.46
C SER A 62 50.75 -13.01 7.37
N PRO A 63 49.95 -13.03 6.28
CA PRO A 63 50.22 -13.91 5.15
C PRO A 63 51.36 -13.37 4.27
N LYS A 64 52.35 -14.20 4.04
CA LYS A 64 53.41 -13.99 3.07
C LYS A 64 52.84 -13.99 1.64
N LYS A 65 53.34 -13.05 0.83
CA LYS A 65 53.15 -12.95 -0.62
C LYS A 65 53.38 -14.28 -1.32
N ALA A 66 52.46 -14.74 -2.10
CA ALA A 66 52.64 -15.83 -3.06
C ALA A 66 53.54 -15.36 -4.20
N THR A 67 54.62 -16.04 -4.40
CA THR A 67 55.53 -15.82 -5.51
C THR A 67 54.96 -16.50 -6.76
N LYS A 68 54.79 -15.72 -7.85
CA LYS A 68 54.46 -16.23 -9.18
C LYS A 68 55.56 -17.16 -9.64
N ILE A 69 55.25 -18.43 -9.78
CA ILE A 69 56.10 -19.38 -10.48
C ILE A 69 55.73 -19.38 -11.95
N SER A 70 56.70 -19.10 -12.80
CA SER A 70 56.58 -19.07 -14.25
C SER A 70 56.50 -20.52 -14.77
N PRO A 71 55.70 -20.85 -15.82
CA PRO A 71 55.55 -22.20 -16.32
C PRO A 71 56.66 -22.51 -17.32
N GLN A 72 57.64 -23.26 -16.90
CA GLN A 72 58.51 -24.02 -17.79
C GLN A 72 58.76 -25.42 -17.18
N SER A 73 57.76 -26.30 -17.32
CA SER A 73 57.99 -27.72 -17.30
C SER A 73 57.62 -28.27 -18.69
N ALA A 74 58.54 -28.95 -19.33
CA ALA A 74 58.30 -29.63 -20.58
C ALA A 74 57.11 -30.57 -20.44
N GLN A 75 56.02 -30.37 -21.17
CA GLN A 75 54.84 -31.24 -21.18
C GLN A 75 55.24 -32.61 -21.74
N LEU A 76 55.39 -33.61 -20.89
CA LEU A 76 55.54 -35.01 -21.27
C LEU A 76 54.25 -35.47 -21.97
N THR A 77 54.37 -35.76 -23.26
CA THR A 77 53.32 -36.45 -24.01
C THR A 77 53.39 -37.93 -23.79
N ILE A 78 52.20 -38.56 -23.71
CA ILE A 78 52.03 -40.03 -23.51
C ILE A 78 51.33 -40.56 -24.76
N ALA A 79 51.77 -41.69 -25.26
CA ALA A 79 51.17 -42.35 -26.41
C ALA A 79 49.88 -43.07 -25.96
N PHE A 80 48.76 -42.43 -26.12
CA PHE A 80 47.44 -43.02 -25.79
C PHE A 80 46.92 -43.87 -26.96
N ASN A 81 46.28 -45.03 -26.56
CA ASN A 81 45.58 -45.88 -27.50
C ASN A 81 44.35 -46.46 -26.79
N ILE A 82 43.24 -45.69 -26.74
CA ILE A 82 41.98 -46.03 -26.08
C ILE A 82 40.93 -46.22 -27.17
N PRO A 83 40.35 -47.41 -27.36
CA PRO A 83 39.29 -47.63 -28.35
C PRO A 83 37.97 -47.02 -27.88
N SER A 84 37.03 -46.85 -28.79
CA SER A 84 35.66 -46.38 -28.44
C SER A 84 34.98 -47.40 -27.51
N GLN A 85 34.65 -46.96 -26.30
CA GLN A 85 34.09 -47.81 -25.24
C GLN A 85 33.27 -46.96 -24.25
N PRO A 86 32.56 -47.56 -23.28
CA PRO A 86 31.90 -46.78 -22.23
C PRO A 86 32.91 -45.88 -21.49
N LEU A 87 32.48 -44.68 -21.08
CA LEU A 87 33.37 -43.68 -20.47
C LEU A 87 34.07 -44.21 -19.24
N GLU A 88 33.39 -45.01 -18.40
CA GLU A 88 33.97 -45.66 -17.23
C GLU A 88 35.21 -46.53 -17.64
N SER A 89 35.05 -47.36 -18.65
CA SER A 89 36.16 -48.20 -19.15
C SER A 89 37.25 -47.33 -19.84
N GLY A 90 36.88 -46.29 -20.54
CA GLY A 90 37.80 -45.34 -21.15
C GLY A 90 38.67 -44.60 -20.15
N LEU A 91 38.11 -44.17 -19.04
CA LEU A 91 38.82 -43.53 -17.94
C LEU A 91 39.73 -44.51 -17.20
N VAL A 92 39.33 -45.74 -17.04
CA VAL A 92 40.22 -46.81 -16.50
C VAL A 92 41.42 -47.05 -17.41
N ALA A 93 41.21 -47.12 -18.73
CA ALA A 93 42.29 -47.26 -19.69
C ALA A 93 43.23 -46.02 -19.72
N PHE A 94 42.65 -44.83 -19.57
CA PHE A 94 43.44 -43.60 -19.42
C PHE A 94 44.26 -43.59 -18.13
N SER A 95 43.64 -43.95 -16.99
CA SER A 95 44.33 -44.06 -15.69
C SER A 95 45.57 -44.97 -15.78
N GLN A 96 45.42 -46.11 -16.43
CA GLN A 96 46.49 -47.06 -16.62
C GLN A 96 47.65 -46.59 -17.56
N GLN A 97 47.27 -45.91 -18.67
CA GLN A 97 48.23 -45.38 -19.62
C GLN A 97 48.92 -44.10 -19.15
N ALA A 98 48.23 -43.29 -18.37
CA ALA A 98 48.75 -42.03 -17.85
C ALA A 98 49.42 -42.15 -16.46
N ASP A 99 49.34 -43.28 -15.83
CA ASP A 99 49.77 -43.52 -14.43
C ASP A 99 49.21 -42.42 -13.47
N ILE A 100 47.85 -42.31 -13.49
CA ILE A 100 47.14 -41.33 -12.71
C ILE A 100 45.90 -41.93 -12.05
N ASN A 101 45.66 -41.65 -10.80
CA ASN A 101 44.43 -42.07 -10.09
C ASN A 101 43.26 -41.15 -10.42
N ILE A 102 42.12 -41.71 -10.73
CA ILE A 102 40.90 -41.01 -11.02
C ILE A 102 39.95 -41.13 -9.82
N ILE A 103 39.50 -40.00 -9.33
CA ILE A 103 38.48 -39.84 -8.28
C ILE A 103 37.23 -39.31 -8.94
N GLY A 104 36.11 -40.05 -8.87
CA GLY A 104 34.85 -39.62 -9.47
C GLY A 104 33.65 -40.46 -9.09
N VAL A 105 32.44 -39.98 -9.36
CA VAL A 105 31.17 -40.64 -9.01
C VAL A 105 30.82 -41.66 -10.10
N THR A 106 30.95 -42.93 -9.81
CA THR A 106 30.80 -44.05 -10.73
C THR A 106 29.42 -44.14 -11.41
N ALA A 107 28.38 -43.65 -10.78
CA ALA A 107 27.01 -43.71 -11.31
C ALA A 107 26.81 -42.88 -12.60
N ILE A 108 27.51 -41.75 -12.73
CA ILE A 108 27.36 -40.77 -13.83
C ILE A 108 28.17 -41.23 -15.06
N LEU A 109 29.22 -42.02 -14.87
CA LEU A 109 30.15 -42.45 -15.92
C LEU A 109 29.55 -43.50 -16.87
N ARG A 110 28.48 -44.19 -16.49
CA ARG A 110 27.92 -45.35 -17.23
C ARG A 110 27.06 -44.96 -18.42
N GLU A 111 26.60 -43.76 -18.50
CA GLU A 111 25.67 -43.30 -19.52
C GLU A 111 26.37 -42.76 -20.80
N HIS A 112 27.68 -42.55 -20.69
CA HIS A 112 28.45 -41.92 -21.77
C HIS A 112 29.43 -42.90 -22.44
N ARG A 113 29.74 -42.65 -23.71
CA ARG A 113 30.73 -43.40 -24.48
C ARG A 113 31.82 -42.46 -24.96
N VAL A 114 33.08 -42.92 -24.87
CA VAL A 114 34.23 -42.20 -25.42
C VAL A 114 34.44 -42.51 -26.89
N ALA A 115 34.89 -41.52 -27.65
CA ALA A 115 35.43 -41.72 -28.99
C ALA A 115 36.80 -42.37 -28.93
N VAL A 116 37.32 -42.87 -30.07
CA VAL A 116 38.68 -43.40 -30.15
C VAL A 116 39.69 -42.32 -29.83
N LEU A 117 40.52 -42.54 -28.81
CA LEU A 117 41.64 -41.66 -28.45
C LEU A 117 42.96 -42.31 -28.82
N LYS A 118 43.64 -41.74 -29.82
CA LYS A 118 44.95 -42.31 -30.28
C LYS A 118 45.89 -41.17 -30.62
N GLY A 119 47.08 -41.23 -30.09
CA GLY A 119 48.14 -40.24 -30.36
C GLY A 119 49.01 -39.87 -29.14
N ASP A 120 50.04 -39.12 -29.40
CA ASP A 120 50.90 -38.57 -28.36
C ASP A 120 50.24 -37.28 -27.78
N LEU A 121 49.69 -37.36 -26.59
CA LEU A 121 48.92 -36.28 -25.96
C LEU A 121 49.43 -36.08 -24.52
N THR A 122 49.26 -34.88 -24.02
CA THR A 122 49.38 -34.59 -22.59
C THR A 122 48.21 -35.21 -21.81
N LYS A 123 48.37 -35.41 -20.51
CA LYS A 123 47.28 -35.88 -19.63
C LYS A 123 46.04 -34.99 -19.74
N ALA A 124 46.21 -33.67 -19.80
CA ALA A 124 45.13 -32.71 -19.93
C ALA A 124 44.43 -32.84 -21.28
N GLU A 125 45.13 -32.83 -22.39
CA GLU A 125 44.54 -32.96 -23.74
C GLU A 125 43.82 -34.29 -23.94
N ALA A 126 44.29 -35.35 -23.31
CA ALA A 126 43.61 -36.64 -23.36
C ALA A 126 42.31 -36.65 -22.55
N LEU A 127 42.30 -36.05 -21.35
CA LEU A 127 41.07 -35.86 -20.55
C LEU A 127 40.06 -34.93 -21.23
N ASP A 128 40.49 -33.82 -21.81
CA ASP A 128 39.62 -32.92 -22.57
C ASP A 128 38.88 -33.65 -23.69
N ARG A 129 39.60 -34.52 -24.44
CA ARG A 129 39.00 -35.32 -25.53
C ARG A 129 38.09 -36.45 -24.99
N LEU A 130 38.46 -37.08 -23.87
CA LEU A 130 37.67 -38.17 -23.28
C LEU A 130 36.35 -37.64 -22.68
N LEU A 131 36.39 -36.45 -22.13
CA LEU A 131 35.23 -35.85 -21.48
C LEU A 131 34.41 -34.93 -22.40
N GLN A 132 34.86 -34.69 -23.63
CA GLN A 132 34.16 -33.84 -24.60
C GLN A 132 32.73 -34.33 -24.88
N GLY A 133 31.72 -33.49 -24.69
CA GLY A 133 30.30 -33.82 -24.91
C GLY A 133 29.64 -34.62 -23.81
N THR A 134 30.33 -34.86 -22.68
CA THR A 134 29.78 -35.62 -21.57
C THR A 134 29.19 -34.77 -20.43
N GLY A 135 29.34 -33.42 -20.50
CA GLY A 135 28.96 -32.57 -19.39
C GLY A 135 29.81 -32.69 -18.13
N LEU A 136 30.90 -33.48 -18.20
CA LEU A 136 31.85 -33.66 -17.10
C LEU A 136 33.04 -32.71 -17.25
N SER A 137 33.63 -32.33 -16.12
CA SER A 137 34.88 -31.58 -16.03
C SER A 137 35.85 -32.29 -15.10
N TYR A 138 37.11 -31.89 -15.12
CA TYR A 138 38.11 -32.43 -14.25
C TYR A 138 38.99 -31.37 -13.61
N GLU A 139 39.56 -31.68 -12.47
CA GLU A 139 40.58 -30.91 -11.78
C GLU A 139 41.74 -31.80 -11.38
N MET A 140 42.93 -31.37 -11.79
CA MET A 140 44.14 -32.07 -11.40
C MET A 140 44.47 -31.77 -9.94
N ILE A 141 44.33 -32.75 -9.06
CA ILE A 141 44.65 -32.60 -7.65
C ILE A 141 46.17 -32.51 -7.46
N ASN A 142 46.91 -33.32 -8.22
CA ASN A 142 48.35 -33.35 -8.32
C ASN A 142 48.77 -34.14 -9.55
N ASP A 143 50.09 -34.33 -9.79
CA ASP A 143 50.61 -35.06 -10.96
C ASP A 143 50.18 -36.52 -11.06
N THR A 144 49.64 -37.10 -9.98
CA THR A 144 49.24 -38.53 -9.89
C THR A 144 47.76 -38.74 -9.56
N ALA A 145 46.96 -37.69 -9.44
CA ALA A 145 45.53 -37.79 -9.13
C ALA A 145 44.72 -36.69 -9.82
N VAL A 146 43.58 -37.09 -10.38
CA VAL A 146 42.57 -36.19 -11.03
C VAL A 146 41.18 -36.47 -10.48
N SER A 147 40.42 -35.41 -10.18
CA SER A 147 39.03 -35.49 -9.80
C SER A 147 38.16 -35.23 -11.02
N ILE A 148 37.13 -36.08 -11.26
CA ILE A 148 36.12 -35.87 -12.31
C ILE A 148 34.78 -35.58 -11.61
N PHE A 149 34.16 -34.52 -12.01
CA PHE A 149 32.90 -34.04 -11.46
C PHE A 149 31.97 -33.55 -12.58
N VAL A 150 30.66 -33.50 -12.27
CA VAL A 150 29.71 -32.84 -13.18
C VAL A 150 30.10 -31.38 -13.26
N LYS A 151 30.38 -30.91 -14.45
CA LYS A 151 30.54 -29.51 -14.66
C LYS A 151 29.23 -28.85 -14.26
N ALA A 152 29.17 -28.26 -13.04
CA ALA A 152 28.06 -27.42 -12.68
C ALA A 152 27.85 -26.46 -13.88
N PRO A 153 26.62 -26.26 -14.37
CA PRO A 153 26.42 -25.27 -15.37
C PRO A 153 27.06 -24.01 -14.81
N VAL A 154 28.16 -23.59 -15.41
CA VAL A 154 28.61 -22.21 -15.23
C VAL A 154 27.38 -21.45 -15.60
N PRO A 155 26.83 -20.55 -14.74
CA PRO A 155 25.81 -19.65 -15.19
C PRO A 155 26.41 -19.06 -16.45
N GLU A 156 25.83 -19.37 -17.59
CA GLU A 156 26.15 -18.65 -18.81
C GLU A 156 26.00 -17.20 -18.39
N ALA A 157 27.09 -16.46 -18.45
CA ALA A 157 27.03 -15.02 -18.38
C ALA A 157 25.91 -14.70 -19.36
N PRO A 158 24.80 -14.07 -18.91
CA PRO A 158 23.58 -14.04 -19.68
C PRO A 158 23.97 -13.63 -21.09
N ASP A 159 23.91 -14.56 -22.05
CA ASP A 159 24.14 -14.28 -23.48
C ASP A 159 23.09 -13.31 -24.00
N GLU A 160 22.06 -13.04 -23.18
CA GLU A 160 21.12 -11.96 -23.33
C GLU A 160 21.52 -10.84 -22.36
N VAL A 161 21.99 -9.75 -22.95
CA VAL A 161 22.09 -8.45 -22.31
C VAL A 161 20.79 -8.22 -21.55
N PRO A 162 20.81 -7.90 -20.24
CA PRO A 162 19.59 -7.68 -19.50
C PRO A 162 18.84 -6.51 -20.15
N LEU A 163 17.80 -6.85 -20.89
CA LEU A 163 16.90 -5.90 -21.52
C LEU A 163 15.81 -5.48 -20.53
N LEU A 164 15.28 -4.28 -20.70
CA LEU A 164 14.09 -3.86 -19.94
C LEU A 164 12.90 -4.67 -20.44
N GLN A 165 12.29 -5.43 -19.55
CA GLN A 165 11.14 -6.27 -19.87
C GLN A 165 10.00 -5.42 -20.46
N GLU A 166 9.31 -5.94 -21.46
CA GLU A 166 8.06 -5.41 -21.95
C GLU A 166 6.99 -5.57 -20.86
N ILE A 167 6.32 -4.48 -20.52
CA ILE A 167 5.25 -4.48 -19.51
C ILE A 167 3.93 -4.25 -20.24
N ILE A 168 3.06 -5.26 -20.19
CA ILE A 168 1.71 -5.14 -20.75
C ILE A 168 0.79 -4.51 -19.72
N ILE A 169 0.10 -3.46 -20.10
CA ILE A 169 -0.87 -2.74 -19.28
C ILE A 169 -2.25 -2.72 -19.93
N THR A 170 -3.28 -2.44 -19.12
CA THR A 170 -4.67 -2.36 -19.58
C THR A 170 -5.31 -0.99 -19.32
N ALA A 171 -4.47 0.00 -19.20
CA ALA A 171 -4.85 1.38 -18.86
C ALA A 171 -5.88 2.01 -19.83
N THR A 172 -5.85 1.63 -21.09
CA THR A 172 -6.77 2.13 -22.13
C THR A 172 -7.99 1.22 -22.37
N GLY A 173 -8.24 0.24 -21.49
CA GLY A 173 -9.30 -0.77 -21.65
C GLY A 173 -8.90 -1.95 -22.55
N ARG A 174 -7.68 -1.96 -23.08
CA ARG A 174 -7.09 -3.03 -23.89
C ARG A 174 -5.68 -3.34 -23.39
N ALA A 175 -5.26 -4.57 -23.56
CA ALA A 175 -3.88 -4.97 -23.28
C ALA A 175 -2.96 -4.34 -24.32
N THR A 176 -2.04 -3.49 -23.87
CA THR A 176 -1.06 -2.81 -24.73
C THR A 176 0.27 -2.70 -24.00
N ASP A 177 1.37 -2.66 -24.73
CA ASP A 177 2.68 -2.39 -24.19
C ASP A 177 2.72 -1.00 -23.54
N LEU A 178 3.37 -0.89 -22.39
CA LEU A 178 3.56 0.35 -21.63
C LEU A 178 4.14 1.46 -22.52
N GLN A 179 5.14 1.14 -23.37
CA GLN A 179 5.79 2.13 -24.24
C GLN A 179 4.93 2.54 -25.43
N LYS A 180 3.99 1.69 -25.82
CA LYS A 180 3.03 1.97 -26.90
C LYS A 180 1.72 2.57 -26.43
N THR A 181 1.56 2.83 -25.13
CA THR A 181 0.35 3.40 -24.54
C THR A 181 0.51 4.90 -24.33
N PRO A 182 -0.26 5.76 -25.02
CA PRO A 182 -0.06 7.21 -25.06
C PRO A 182 -0.68 7.95 -23.87
N ILE A 183 -0.30 7.58 -22.65
CA ILE A 183 -0.71 8.21 -21.39
C ILE A 183 0.44 8.21 -20.38
N ALA A 184 0.41 9.14 -19.44
CA ALA A 184 1.30 9.12 -18.29
C ALA A 184 0.87 7.96 -17.36
N VAL A 185 1.64 6.87 -17.35
CA VAL A 185 1.36 5.68 -16.55
C VAL A 185 2.65 5.03 -16.07
N SER A 186 2.69 4.66 -14.79
CA SER A 186 3.74 3.84 -14.19
C SER A 186 3.20 2.43 -13.96
N ALA A 187 4.02 1.41 -14.21
CA ALA A 187 3.64 0.03 -14.01
C ALA A 187 4.74 -0.77 -13.30
N PHE A 188 4.33 -1.64 -12.38
CA PHE A 188 5.22 -2.44 -11.54
C PHE A 188 4.71 -3.86 -11.44
N ASP A 189 5.57 -4.83 -11.68
CA ASP A 189 5.33 -6.24 -11.41
C ASP A 189 5.72 -6.61 -9.96
N GLN A 190 5.43 -7.86 -9.53
CA GLN A 190 5.78 -8.35 -8.20
C GLN A 190 7.30 -8.29 -7.96
N THR A 191 8.12 -8.51 -8.97
CA THR A 191 9.58 -8.48 -8.84
C THR A 191 10.07 -7.08 -8.46
N ARG A 192 9.59 -6.05 -9.13
CA ARG A 192 9.92 -4.64 -8.80
C ARG A 192 9.43 -4.25 -7.41
N LEU A 193 8.25 -4.71 -7.01
CA LEU A 193 7.69 -4.48 -5.67
C LEU A 193 8.54 -5.17 -4.57
N ASP A 194 8.94 -6.41 -4.79
CA ASP A 194 9.80 -7.14 -3.85
C ASP A 194 11.21 -6.53 -3.76
N PHE A 195 11.78 -6.08 -4.87
CA PHE A 195 13.03 -5.33 -4.87
C PHE A 195 12.95 -4.02 -4.10
N ALA A 196 11.80 -3.35 -4.12
CA ALA A 196 11.55 -2.15 -3.35
C ALA A 196 11.25 -2.43 -1.86
N GLY A 197 11.10 -3.69 -1.47
CA GLY A 197 10.65 -4.08 -0.13
C GLY A 197 9.19 -3.67 0.15
N ALA A 198 8.38 -3.48 -0.90
CA ALA A 198 7.00 -3.03 -0.79
C ALA A 198 6.13 -4.08 -0.08
N THR A 199 5.48 -3.68 1.00
CA THR A 199 4.53 -4.53 1.75
C THR A 199 3.09 -4.12 1.54
N ASP A 200 2.86 -2.84 1.24
CA ASP A 200 1.57 -2.26 0.93
C ASP A 200 1.68 -1.15 -0.14
N LEU A 201 0.55 -0.57 -0.53
CA LEU A 201 0.48 0.44 -1.59
C LEU A 201 1.25 1.74 -1.27
N ARG A 202 1.53 2.05 0.00
CA ARG A 202 2.24 3.28 0.38
C ARG A 202 3.65 3.34 -0.19
N ALA A 203 4.27 2.19 -0.41
CA ALA A 203 5.58 2.12 -1.06
C ALA A 203 5.60 2.76 -2.46
N LEU A 204 4.46 2.79 -3.16
CA LEU A 204 4.33 3.43 -4.48
C LEU A 204 4.58 4.93 -4.45
N SER A 205 4.43 5.60 -3.30
CA SER A 205 4.70 7.05 -3.15
C SER A 205 6.11 7.45 -3.58
N TYR A 206 7.05 6.51 -3.56
CA TYR A 206 8.44 6.75 -3.97
C TYR A 206 8.79 6.13 -5.32
N MET A 207 7.84 5.43 -5.93
CA MET A 207 8.04 4.74 -7.22
C MET A 207 7.30 5.46 -8.36
N VAL A 208 6.31 6.29 -8.03
CA VAL A 208 5.46 7.00 -8.99
C VAL A 208 5.62 8.51 -8.85
N PRO A 209 5.90 9.24 -9.95
CA PRO A 209 5.95 10.69 -9.91
C PRO A 209 4.63 11.30 -9.41
N GLY A 210 4.72 12.25 -8.48
CA GLY A 210 3.55 13.01 -8.00
C GLY A 210 2.53 12.22 -7.19
N LEU A 211 2.82 10.96 -6.80
CA LEU A 211 1.98 10.16 -5.91
C LEU A 211 2.43 10.35 -4.45
N GLU A 212 1.47 10.61 -3.57
CA GLU A 212 1.60 10.55 -2.13
C GLU A 212 0.53 9.63 -1.55
N MET A 213 0.97 8.70 -0.71
CA MET A 213 0.08 7.82 0.04
C MET A 213 0.53 7.81 1.49
N THR A 214 -0.31 8.30 2.36
CA THR A 214 -0.03 8.35 3.79
C THR A 214 -1.22 7.87 4.59
N ASN A 215 -0.97 7.23 5.70
CA ASN A 215 -2.02 7.00 6.68
C ASN A 215 -2.17 8.26 7.52
N THR A 216 -3.39 8.56 7.93
CA THR A 216 -3.65 9.60 8.92
C THR A 216 -3.78 8.98 10.29
N ALA A 217 -3.30 9.69 11.28
CA ALA A 217 -3.71 9.46 12.66
C ALA A 217 -5.09 10.12 12.83
N PRO A 218 -5.93 9.66 13.65
CA PRO A 218 -6.08 8.40 14.33
C PRO A 218 -6.89 7.37 13.54
N GLN A 219 -7.21 7.63 12.30
CA GLN A 219 -8.09 6.76 11.51
C GLN A 219 -7.25 5.86 10.59
N ALA A 220 -7.54 4.57 10.57
CA ALA A 220 -6.84 3.58 9.74
C ALA A 220 -7.20 3.71 8.25
N ALA A 221 -7.17 4.92 7.72
CA ALA A 221 -7.45 5.24 6.33
C ALA A 221 -6.19 5.75 5.65
N THR A 222 -5.96 5.30 4.43
CA THR A 222 -4.88 5.82 3.60
C THR A 222 -5.38 6.97 2.75
N LEU A 223 -4.79 8.13 2.92
CA LEU A 223 -4.95 9.24 1.99
C LEU A 223 -4.16 8.94 0.73
N VAL A 224 -4.81 9.09 -0.40
CA VAL A 224 -4.19 8.96 -1.72
C VAL A 224 -4.27 10.31 -2.42
N GLN A 225 -3.12 10.85 -2.74
CA GLN A 225 -2.96 12.12 -3.45
C GLN A 225 -2.12 11.91 -4.68
N LEU A 226 -2.55 12.45 -5.81
CA LEU A 226 -1.84 12.33 -7.07
C LEU A 226 -1.84 13.68 -7.78
N ARG A 227 -0.65 14.12 -8.24
CA ARG A 227 -0.46 15.45 -8.84
C ARG A 227 -0.99 16.57 -7.95
N GLY A 228 -0.78 16.49 -6.64
CA GLY A 228 -1.19 17.52 -5.68
C GLY A 228 -2.67 17.50 -5.28
N VAL A 229 -3.50 16.60 -5.81
CA VAL A 229 -4.91 16.48 -5.45
C VAL A 229 -5.18 15.21 -4.67
N GLY A 230 -5.72 15.36 -3.48
CA GLY A 230 -6.09 14.29 -2.56
C GLY A 230 -7.40 14.59 -1.85
N SER A 231 -7.87 13.65 -1.05
CA SER A 231 -8.95 13.90 -0.09
C SER A 231 -8.36 13.96 1.30
N THR A 232 -8.67 15.00 2.04
CA THR A 232 -8.34 15.11 3.46
C THR A 232 -9.43 14.49 4.34
N ASN A 233 -10.60 14.22 3.78
CA ASN A 233 -11.66 13.50 4.48
C ASN A 233 -11.44 11.99 4.37
N ILE A 234 -11.19 11.39 5.52
CA ILE A 234 -10.86 9.98 5.69
C ILE A 234 -12.04 9.14 6.18
N THR A 235 -13.20 9.75 6.32
CA THR A 235 -14.43 9.05 6.71
C THR A 235 -15.03 8.26 5.54
N GLU A 236 -15.93 7.35 5.82
CA GLU A 236 -16.68 6.61 4.81
C GLU A 236 -17.70 7.47 4.05
N ILE A 237 -17.82 8.74 4.43
CA ILE A 237 -18.73 9.70 3.78
C ILE A 237 -18.13 10.21 2.48
N ALA A 238 -16.83 10.45 2.46
CA ALA A 238 -16.15 11.10 1.35
C ALA A 238 -15.64 10.12 0.30
N ASP A 239 -15.62 10.58 -0.92
CA ASP A 239 -14.95 9.94 -2.05
C ASP A 239 -13.55 10.55 -2.26
N GLY A 240 -12.59 9.74 -2.74
CA GLY A 240 -11.26 10.24 -3.13
C GLY A 240 -11.22 10.71 -4.59
N PRO A 241 -10.22 11.52 -4.99
CA PRO A 241 -10.01 11.94 -6.38
C PRO A 241 -9.23 10.92 -7.22
N VAL A 242 -8.65 9.90 -6.59
CA VAL A 242 -7.93 8.79 -7.23
C VAL A 242 -8.74 7.52 -7.05
N SER A 243 -9.22 6.95 -8.15
CA SER A 243 -9.98 5.70 -8.12
C SER A 243 -9.04 4.50 -7.96
N ILE A 244 -9.44 3.53 -7.14
CA ILE A 244 -8.70 2.28 -6.95
C ILE A 244 -9.53 1.14 -7.53
N HIS A 245 -8.89 0.32 -8.35
CA HIS A 245 -9.51 -0.86 -8.96
C HIS A 245 -8.64 -2.09 -8.68
N VAL A 246 -9.28 -3.20 -8.32
CA VAL A 246 -8.62 -4.49 -8.14
C VAL A 246 -9.26 -5.49 -9.10
N ASP A 247 -8.45 -6.10 -9.96
CA ASP A 247 -8.90 -6.99 -11.05
C ASP A 247 -10.00 -6.35 -11.94
N GLY A 248 -9.89 -5.03 -12.16
CA GLY A 248 -10.86 -4.24 -12.91
C GLY A 248 -12.10 -3.79 -12.14
N ILE A 249 -12.30 -4.25 -10.90
CA ILE A 249 -13.45 -3.89 -10.06
C ILE A 249 -13.14 -2.67 -9.21
N TYR A 250 -14.01 -1.68 -9.24
CA TYR A 250 -13.88 -0.45 -8.43
C TYR A 250 -13.96 -0.74 -6.93
N SER A 251 -13.04 -0.18 -6.16
CA SER A 251 -13.02 -0.20 -4.69
C SER A 251 -13.28 1.23 -4.16
N PRO A 252 -14.49 1.53 -3.70
CA PRO A 252 -14.89 2.92 -3.43
C PRO A 252 -14.35 3.49 -2.13
N ARG A 253 -13.85 2.67 -1.21
CA ARG A 253 -13.39 3.11 0.11
C ARG A 253 -11.91 2.89 0.31
N SER A 254 -11.19 3.93 0.71
CA SER A 254 -9.75 3.88 0.96
C SER A 254 -9.40 2.90 2.09
N GLN A 255 -10.25 2.77 3.09
CA GLN A 255 -10.10 1.81 4.19
C GLN A 255 -10.11 0.34 3.70
N ALA A 256 -10.89 0.07 2.66
CA ALA A 256 -11.04 -1.28 2.09
C ALA A 256 -10.08 -1.55 0.92
N ALA A 257 -9.46 -0.51 0.36
CA ALA A 257 -8.66 -0.60 -0.86
C ALA A 257 -7.18 -0.89 -0.58
N VAL A 258 -6.69 -0.50 0.60
CA VAL A 258 -5.27 -0.65 0.97
C VAL A 258 -5.09 -1.97 1.69
N THR A 259 -4.85 -3.01 0.93
CA THR A 259 -4.54 -4.36 1.42
C THR A 259 -3.04 -4.64 1.37
N LEU A 260 -2.62 -5.77 1.93
CA LEU A 260 -1.26 -6.27 1.78
C LEU A 260 -0.97 -6.57 0.30
N LEU A 261 0.22 -6.24 -0.17
CA LEU A 261 0.67 -6.61 -1.51
C LEU A 261 1.24 -8.02 -1.50
N TYR A 262 0.55 -8.95 -2.14
CA TYR A 262 0.98 -10.33 -2.26
C TYR A 262 0.39 -10.94 -3.54
N ASP A 263 1.18 -11.76 -4.22
CA ASP A 263 0.75 -12.48 -5.40
C ASP A 263 0.13 -11.56 -6.47
N VAL A 264 0.81 -10.43 -6.71
CA VAL A 264 0.40 -9.41 -7.66
C VAL A 264 0.98 -9.74 -9.03
N ASP A 265 0.18 -9.63 -10.08
CA ASP A 265 0.66 -9.65 -11.46
C ASP A 265 1.33 -8.30 -11.78
N ARG A 266 0.57 -7.23 -11.62
CA ARG A 266 1.06 -5.86 -11.79
C ARG A 266 0.19 -4.82 -11.11
N ILE A 267 0.79 -3.66 -10.88
CA ILE A 267 0.09 -2.44 -10.46
C ILE A 267 0.32 -1.38 -11.54
N GLU A 268 -0.75 -0.75 -12.00
CA GLU A 268 -0.73 0.36 -12.95
C GLU A 268 -1.22 1.63 -12.26
N VAL A 269 -0.44 2.71 -12.29
CA VAL A 269 -0.84 4.02 -11.78
C VAL A 269 -0.99 4.99 -12.94
N LEU A 270 -2.22 5.33 -13.26
CA LEU A 270 -2.58 6.26 -14.32
C LEU A 270 -2.68 7.65 -13.75
N ARG A 271 -1.88 8.56 -14.27
CA ARG A 271 -1.84 9.96 -13.83
C ARG A 271 -2.70 10.86 -14.71
N GLY A 272 -3.38 11.84 -14.09
CA GLY A 272 -4.36 12.68 -14.73
C GLY A 272 -5.76 12.07 -14.87
N PRO A 273 -6.77 12.87 -15.23
CA PRO A 273 -8.17 12.47 -15.23
C PRO A 273 -8.46 11.23 -16.06
N GLN A 274 -9.16 10.26 -15.45
CA GLN A 274 -9.60 9.01 -16.06
C GLN A 274 -11.14 8.91 -16.17
N GLY A 275 -11.82 10.06 -16.24
CA GLY A 275 -13.28 10.14 -16.16
C GLY A 275 -14.01 9.33 -17.24
N THR A 276 -13.43 9.13 -18.42
CA THR A 276 -14.10 8.40 -19.52
C THR A 276 -14.18 6.90 -19.29
N LEU A 277 -13.10 6.24 -18.87
CA LEU A 277 -13.10 4.78 -18.69
C LEU A 277 -13.38 4.38 -17.23
N ARG A 278 -12.86 5.12 -16.26
CA ARG A 278 -12.99 4.78 -14.83
C ARG A 278 -14.20 5.45 -14.17
N GLY A 279 -14.67 6.54 -14.74
CA GLY A 279 -15.87 7.26 -14.30
C GLY A 279 -15.64 8.18 -13.11
N ARG A 280 -16.53 8.15 -12.13
CA ARG A 280 -16.47 9.04 -10.96
C ARG A 280 -15.22 8.79 -10.13
N ASN A 281 -14.82 9.82 -9.39
CA ASN A 281 -13.76 9.73 -8.38
C ASN A 281 -12.38 9.39 -8.98
N SER A 282 -12.16 9.81 -10.23
CA SER A 282 -10.91 9.67 -10.96
C SER A 282 -10.45 11.00 -11.56
N SER A 283 -10.72 12.10 -10.85
CA SER A 283 -10.36 13.47 -11.28
C SER A 283 -8.84 13.67 -11.32
N SER A 284 -8.10 12.97 -10.48
CA SER A 284 -6.63 13.07 -10.44
C SER A 284 -5.92 11.86 -11.04
N GLY A 285 -6.55 10.69 -11.05
CA GLY A 285 -5.98 9.47 -11.62
C GLY A 285 -6.65 8.18 -11.19
N SER A 286 -5.95 7.07 -11.46
CA SER A 286 -6.42 5.73 -11.07
C SER A 286 -5.26 4.81 -10.72
N ILE A 287 -5.43 3.99 -9.68
CA ILE A 287 -4.54 2.89 -9.32
C ILE A 287 -5.26 1.58 -9.65
N ASN A 288 -4.68 0.78 -10.55
CA ASN A 288 -5.24 -0.52 -10.92
C ASN A 288 -4.29 -1.62 -10.45
N ILE A 289 -4.80 -2.54 -9.65
CA ILE A 289 -4.08 -3.69 -9.12
C ILE A 289 -4.62 -4.93 -9.82
N TYR A 290 -3.74 -5.69 -10.44
CA TYR A 290 -4.06 -6.96 -11.04
C TYR A 290 -3.33 -8.06 -10.28
N ASN A 291 -4.10 -9.03 -9.82
CA ASN A 291 -3.58 -10.19 -9.10
C ASN A 291 -3.22 -11.31 -10.08
N GLN A 292 -2.28 -12.17 -9.67
CA GLN A 292 -1.96 -13.37 -10.45
C GLN A 292 -3.20 -14.25 -10.61
N GLN A 293 -3.47 -14.66 -11.85
CA GLN A 293 -4.56 -15.57 -12.17
C GLN A 293 -4.08 -17.04 -12.08
N PRO A 294 -4.99 -18.00 -11.88
CA PRO A 294 -4.65 -19.41 -11.98
C PRO A 294 -4.09 -19.76 -13.37
N LEU A 295 -3.02 -20.55 -13.41
CA LEU A 295 -2.44 -21.15 -14.60
C LEU A 295 -3.03 -22.56 -14.77
N LEU A 296 -3.23 -23.01 -16.04
CA LEU A 296 -3.92 -24.25 -16.35
C LEU A 296 -2.97 -25.42 -16.62
N ASP A 297 -1.67 -25.17 -16.72
CA ASP A 297 -0.65 -26.10 -17.24
C ASP A 297 0.49 -26.38 -16.26
N VAL A 298 0.62 -25.64 -15.17
CA VAL A 298 1.75 -25.76 -14.26
C VAL A 298 1.32 -25.73 -12.78
N VAL A 299 1.92 -26.60 -11.96
CA VAL A 299 1.90 -26.48 -10.50
C VAL A 299 3.07 -25.61 -10.09
N GLU A 300 2.79 -24.43 -9.58
CA GLU A 300 3.79 -23.51 -9.08
C GLU A 300 3.38 -22.92 -7.74
N GLY A 301 4.37 -22.43 -7.00
CA GLY A 301 4.08 -21.71 -5.78
C GLY A 301 5.28 -20.94 -5.27
N ASN A 302 5.00 -20.06 -4.32
CA ASN A 302 6.03 -19.31 -3.63
C ASN A 302 5.74 -19.22 -2.14
N LEU A 303 6.80 -19.08 -1.37
CA LEU A 303 6.73 -18.81 0.07
C LEU A 303 7.79 -17.77 0.41
N SER A 304 7.40 -16.76 1.17
CA SER A 304 8.29 -15.72 1.66
C SER A 304 8.09 -15.53 3.16
N VAL A 305 9.19 -15.46 3.91
CA VAL A 305 9.22 -15.25 5.35
C VAL A 305 10.17 -14.10 5.66
N GLY A 306 9.67 -13.10 6.38
CA GLY A 306 10.43 -11.93 6.80
C GLY A 306 10.44 -11.77 8.31
N TYR A 307 11.59 -11.35 8.86
CA TYR A 307 11.74 -10.98 10.26
C TYR A 307 12.54 -9.68 10.37
N GLY A 308 12.14 -8.78 11.27
CA GLY A 308 12.77 -7.46 11.43
C GLY A 308 12.71 -6.92 12.85
N ASN A 309 13.17 -5.68 13.01
CA ASN A 309 13.00 -4.97 14.27
C ASN A 309 11.52 -4.68 14.55
N TYR A 310 11.20 -4.28 15.78
CA TYR A 310 9.84 -4.16 16.30
C TYR A 310 9.06 -5.47 16.22
N ASP A 311 9.73 -6.60 16.46
CA ASP A 311 9.18 -7.97 16.31
C ASP A 311 8.41 -8.17 15.00
N ARG A 312 8.87 -7.50 13.92
CA ARG A 312 8.23 -7.57 12.61
C ARG A 312 8.30 -8.98 12.07
N ARG A 313 7.16 -9.55 11.74
CA ARG A 313 6.97 -10.87 11.14
C ARG A 313 6.09 -10.74 9.91
N GLU A 314 6.58 -11.25 8.80
CA GLU A 314 5.90 -11.22 7.53
C GLU A 314 5.90 -12.60 6.91
N TYR A 315 4.73 -13.07 6.49
CA TYR A 315 4.60 -14.33 5.77
C TYR A 315 3.76 -14.06 4.52
N ARG A 316 4.24 -14.53 3.37
CA ARG A 316 3.50 -14.49 2.12
C ARG A 316 3.63 -15.82 1.42
N GLY A 317 2.60 -16.25 0.70
CA GLY A 317 2.68 -17.44 -0.11
C GLY A 317 1.55 -17.52 -1.12
N ALA A 318 1.82 -18.27 -2.19
CA ALA A 318 0.85 -18.62 -3.20
C ALA A 318 1.07 -20.03 -3.69
N LEU A 319 -0.01 -20.68 -4.12
CA LEU A 319 -0.01 -22.03 -4.70
C LEU A 319 -0.98 -22.05 -5.88
N ASN A 320 -0.50 -22.42 -7.04
CA ASN A 320 -1.26 -22.66 -8.26
C ASN A 320 -1.46 -24.15 -8.48
N LEU A 321 -2.70 -24.54 -8.75
CA LEU A 321 -3.10 -25.93 -8.96
C LEU A 321 -3.92 -26.04 -10.24
N PRO A 322 -3.38 -26.51 -11.35
CA PRO A 322 -4.15 -26.92 -12.52
C PRO A 322 -4.95 -28.19 -12.17
N VAL A 323 -6.28 -28.05 -12.17
CA VAL A 323 -7.19 -29.18 -11.89
C VAL A 323 -7.44 -29.98 -13.16
N SER A 324 -7.51 -29.26 -14.30
CA SER A 324 -7.62 -29.82 -15.63
C SER A 324 -7.08 -28.81 -16.66
N ASP A 325 -6.96 -29.21 -17.91
CA ASP A 325 -6.56 -28.33 -19.02
C ASP A 325 -7.46 -27.10 -19.21
N THR A 326 -8.63 -27.07 -18.56
CA THR A 326 -9.63 -26.02 -18.67
C THR A 326 -10.01 -25.36 -17.33
N PHE A 327 -9.50 -25.88 -16.21
CA PHE A 327 -9.84 -25.38 -14.88
C PHE A 327 -8.64 -25.38 -13.94
N GLY A 328 -8.34 -24.22 -13.40
CA GLY A 328 -7.28 -24.00 -12.43
C GLY A 328 -7.77 -23.28 -11.17
N LEU A 329 -7.08 -23.54 -10.09
CA LEU A 329 -7.25 -22.86 -8.79
C LEU A 329 -5.94 -22.23 -8.36
N ARG A 330 -6.02 -21.08 -7.70
CA ARG A 330 -4.87 -20.41 -7.07
C ARG A 330 -5.27 -19.95 -5.68
N PHE A 331 -4.48 -20.32 -4.68
CA PHE A 331 -4.61 -19.81 -3.32
C PHE A 331 -3.41 -18.93 -3.02
N ALA A 332 -3.65 -17.76 -2.44
CA ALA A 332 -2.61 -16.85 -2.01
C ALA A 332 -2.96 -16.22 -0.66
N GLY A 333 -1.94 -15.83 0.10
CA GLY A 333 -2.16 -15.13 1.36
C GLY A 333 -0.92 -14.46 1.90
N ALA A 334 -1.15 -13.51 2.81
CA ALA A 334 -0.11 -12.77 3.50
C ALA A 334 -0.51 -12.43 4.92
N THR A 335 0.48 -12.33 5.80
CA THR A 335 0.34 -11.75 7.14
C THR A 335 1.45 -10.76 7.39
N LEU A 336 1.13 -9.71 8.13
CA LEU A 336 2.09 -8.73 8.62
C LEU A 336 1.77 -8.41 10.07
N ARG A 337 2.73 -8.62 10.94
CA ARG A 337 2.66 -8.22 12.34
C ARG A 337 3.92 -7.48 12.74
N HIS A 338 3.79 -6.40 13.50
CA HIS A 338 4.89 -5.75 14.20
C HIS A 338 4.38 -4.99 15.41
N ASP A 339 5.25 -4.81 16.39
CA ASP A 339 5.01 -3.97 17.55
C ASP A 339 4.98 -2.48 17.16
N ALA A 340 4.51 -1.64 18.06
CA ALA A 340 4.47 -0.21 17.88
C ALA A 340 5.88 0.39 17.62
N TYR A 341 5.93 1.44 16.84
CA TYR A 341 7.14 2.25 16.65
C TYR A 341 7.30 3.34 17.71
N THR A 342 6.23 3.59 18.46
CA THR A 342 6.10 4.63 19.47
C THR A 342 5.92 3.98 20.83
N ASP A 343 6.67 4.44 21.80
CA ASP A 343 6.54 3.98 23.19
C ASP A 343 5.25 4.51 23.80
N LEU A 344 4.50 3.65 24.44
CA LEU A 344 3.34 4.01 25.24
C LEU A 344 3.83 4.26 26.69
N LEU A 345 3.62 5.46 27.18
CA LEU A 345 4.01 5.86 28.53
C LEU A 345 2.80 5.92 29.45
N ASP A 346 2.99 5.47 30.70
CA ASP A 346 1.96 5.52 31.74
C ASP A 346 1.67 6.96 32.20
N ASN A 347 2.66 7.86 32.08
CA ASN A 347 2.54 9.26 32.46
C ASN A 347 3.67 10.10 31.82
N TYR A 348 3.52 11.41 31.91
CA TYR A 348 4.55 12.36 31.45
C TYR A 348 5.73 12.55 32.42
N GLN A 349 5.77 11.85 33.53
CA GLN A 349 6.87 11.97 34.51
C GLN A 349 8.18 11.49 33.85
N GLY A 350 9.20 12.33 33.92
CA GLY A 350 10.51 12.04 33.34
C GLY A 350 10.76 12.68 31.96
N LEU A 351 9.77 13.29 31.33
CA LEU A 351 9.94 14.01 30.07
C LEU A 351 10.51 15.45 30.24
N GLY A 352 10.62 15.94 31.48
CA GLY A 352 11.23 17.23 31.82
C GLY A 352 10.26 18.21 32.46
N PRO A 353 10.79 19.33 32.97
CA PRO A 353 10.03 20.31 33.76
C PRO A 353 8.97 21.09 32.98
N ASP A 354 8.99 21.01 31.65
CA ASP A 354 8.07 21.72 30.77
C ASP A 354 6.76 20.96 30.52
N TYR A 355 6.66 19.72 31.02
CA TYR A 355 5.44 18.95 30.98
C TYR A 355 4.73 19.05 32.32
N PRO A 356 3.49 19.55 32.38
CA PRO A 356 2.74 19.63 33.61
C PRO A 356 2.38 18.23 34.09
N ALA A 357 3.24 17.68 34.92
CA ALA A 357 2.93 16.48 35.69
C ALA A 357 2.31 16.92 37.01
N THR A 358 1.02 16.94 37.09
CA THR A 358 0.36 16.88 38.39
C THR A 358 0.22 15.41 38.78
N SER A 359 1.17 14.99 39.57
CA SER A 359 1.47 13.58 39.87
C SER A 359 0.38 12.79 40.56
N ASP A 360 -0.64 13.44 41.09
CA ASP A 360 -1.62 12.79 41.97
C ASP A 360 -2.91 12.36 41.24
N GLU A 361 -3.15 12.86 40.02
CA GLU A 361 -4.35 12.57 39.26
C GLU A 361 -4.13 11.48 38.20
N LEU A 362 -2.91 11.35 37.67
CA LEU A 362 -2.57 10.31 36.70
C LEU A 362 -2.46 8.91 37.31
N THR A 363 -2.26 8.77 38.59
CA THR A 363 -2.26 7.48 39.28
C THR A 363 -3.61 6.76 39.28
N ALA A 364 -4.70 7.47 39.06
CA ALA A 364 -6.02 6.87 38.89
C ALA A 364 -6.19 6.12 37.55
N PHE A 365 -5.40 6.47 36.55
CA PHE A 365 -5.43 5.87 35.21
C PHE A 365 -4.48 4.67 35.03
N ASP A 366 -3.55 4.42 35.94
CA ASP A 366 -2.66 3.25 35.95
C ASP A 366 -3.41 1.91 35.85
N GLN A 367 -4.69 1.89 36.18
CA GLN A 367 -5.54 0.70 36.05
C GLN A 367 -6.17 0.55 34.66
N ALA A 368 -6.18 1.58 33.85
CA ALA A 368 -6.80 1.56 32.52
C ALA A 368 -5.91 0.90 31.46
N LEU A 369 -4.60 0.87 31.65
CA LEU A 369 -3.61 0.36 30.68
C LEU A 369 -3.60 -1.18 30.54
N ASP A 370 -4.30 -1.91 31.40
CA ASP A 370 -4.30 -3.40 31.42
C ASP A 370 -5.37 -4.02 30.48
N TYR A 371 -5.99 -3.22 29.62
CA TYR A 371 -7.07 -3.70 28.73
C TYR A 371 -6.62 -4.47 27.50
N GLY A 372 -5.37 -4.94 27.42
CA GLY A 372 -4.86 -5.61 26.22
C GLY A 372 -4.85 -4.70 25.00
N GLN A 373 -4.61 -3.42 25.23
CA GLN A 373 -4.67 -2.36 24.23
C GLN A 373 -3.63 -2.56 23.15
N SER A 374 -4.05 -2.33 21.91
CA SER A 374 -3.12 -2.20 20.80
C SER A 374 -2.38 -0.87 20.96
N ALA A 375 -1.07 -0.91 21.12
CA ALA A 375 -0.28 0.32 21.12
C ALA A 375 -0.38 1.01 19.76
N PRO A 376 -0.42 2.36 19.71
CA PRO A 376 -0.45 3.09 18.44
C PRO A 376 0.67 2.64 17.49
N GLU A 377 0.38 2.60 16.19
CA GLU A 377 1.29 2.13 15.12
C GLU A 377 1.56 0.62 15.10
N MET A 378 0.96 -0.18 15.98
CA MET A 378 1.04 -1.65 15.89
C MET A 378 0.32 -2.16 14.65
N ALA A 379 0.88 -3.15 13.97
CA ALA A 379 0.21 -3.85 12.88
C ALA A 379 -0.08 -5.30 13.25
N ASP A 380 -1.29 -5.74 12.99
CA ASP A 380 -1.71 -7.15 12.99
C ASP A 380 -2.70 -7.36 11.85
N LYS A 381 -2.16 -7.74 10.68
CA LYS A 381 -2.91 -7.79 9.42
C LYS A 381 -2.77 -9.15 8.78
N TYR A 382 -3.86 -9.64 8.21
CA TYR A 382 -3.79 -10.78 7.30
C TYR A 382 -4.74 -10.62 6.12
N SER A 383 -4.37 -11.24 5.02
CA SER A 383 -5.22 -11.38 3.84
C SER A 383 -5.04 -12.76 3.22
N TRP A 384 -6.12 -13.29 2.65
CA TRP A 384 -6.06 -14.47 1.81
C TRP A 384 -7.00 -14.33 0.61
N ARG A 385 -6.64 -14.97 -0.48
CA ARG A 385 -7.41 -14.98 -1.73
C ARG A 385 -7.45 -16.39 -2.32
N LEU A 386 -8.65 -16.83 -2.67
CA LEU A 386 -8.91 -18.03 -3.47
C LEU A 386 -9.42 -17.59 -4.83
N SER A 387 -8.73 -17.99 -5.88
CA SER A 387 -9.07 -17.67 -7.27
C SER A 387 -9.31 -18.93 -8.07
N SER A 388 -10.20 -18.85 -9.03
CA SER A 388 -10.49 -19.89 -10.02
C SER A 388 -10.50 -19.31 -11.41
N LEU A 389 -9.95 -20.05 -12.37
CA LEU A 389 -10.06 -19.79 -13.80
C LEU A 389 -10.67 -21.00 -14.47
N TRP A 390 -11.75 -20.77 -15.20
CA TRP A 390 -12.43 -21.78 -16.01
C TRP A 390 -12.47 -21.33 -17.46
N GLN A 391 -11.82 -22.08 -18.32
CA GLN A 391 -11.66 -21.79 -19.75
C GLN A 391 -12.05 -23.02 -20.57
N PRO A 392 -13.35 -23.35 -20.69
CA PRO A 392 -13.82 -24.54 -21.37
C PRO A 392 -13.56 -24.52 -22.87
N THR A 393 -13.40 -23.34 -23.46
CA THR A 393 -13.09 -23.13 -24.88
C THR A 393 -12.16 -21.94 -25.01
N GLU A 394 -11.51 -21.79 -26.17
CA GLU A 394 -10.66 -20.61 -26.46
C GLU A 394 -11.46 -19.29 -26.45
N GLN A 395 -12.76 -19.36 -26.72
CA GLN A 395 -13.64 -18.20 -26.80
C GLN A 395 -14.19 -17.74 -25.46
N PHE A 396 -14.28 -18.64 -24.47
CA PHE A 396 -14.91 -18.30 -23.19
C PHE A 396 -13.97 -18.51 -22.02
N SER A 397 -13.85 -17.50 -21.16
CA SER A 397 -13.17 -17.61 -19.88
C SER A 397 -13.98 -16.99 -18.75
N ALA A 398 -13.93 -17.62 -17.58
CA ALA A 398 -14.54 -17.16 -16.34
C ALA A 398 -13.47 -17.15 -15.23
N PHE A 399 -13.13 -15.98 -14.77
CA PHE A 399 -12.26 -15.77 -13.60
C PHE A 399 -13.12 -15.36 -12.41
N THR A 400 -12.91 -15.99 -11.25
CA THR A 400 -13.57 -15.60 -10.01
C THR A 400 -12.56 -15.64 -8.86
N SER A 401 -12.56 -14.60 -8.03
CA SER A 401 -11.74 -14.55 -6.82
C SER A 401 -12.57 -14.14 -5.60
N LEU A 402 -12.32 -14.80 -4.48
CA LEU A 402 -12.81 -14.46 -3.14
C LEU A 402 -11.64 -14.08 -2.28
N GLU A 403 -11.67 -12.87 -1.75
CA GLU A 403 -10.62 -12.33 -0.88
C GLU A 403 -11.20 -11.90 0.45
N ARG A 404 -10.46 -12.16 1.53
CA ARG A 404 -10.75 -11.63 2.85
C ARG A 404 -9.52 -10.98 3.45
N TYR A 405 -9.67 -9.75 3.86
CA TYR A 405 -8.67 -8.95 4.58
C TYR A 405 -9.16 -8.65 5.98
N ARG A 406 -8.26 -8.67 6.96
CA ARG A 406 -8.50 -8.18 8.32
C ARG A 406 -7.31 -7.38 8.82
N ASP A 407 -7.59 -6.28 9.51
CA ASP A 407 -6.64 -5.43 10.22
C ASP A 407 -7.10 -5.26 11.67
N GLN A 408 -6.28 -5.73 12.61
CA GLN A 408 -6.49 -5.63 14.04
C GLN A 408 -5.37 -4.81 14.71
N GLY A 409 -4.70 -3.98 13.93
CA GLY A 409 -3.69 -3.06 14.43
C GLY A 409 -4.30 -1.88 15.19
N ALA A 410 -3.49 -0.85 15.35
CA ALA A 410 -3.92 0.46 15.82
C ALA A 410 -3.61 1.51 14.76
N GLY A 411 -4.30 2.64 14.79
CA GLY A 411 -3.99 3.78 13.94
C GLY A 411 -2.61 4.36 14.23
N LEU A 412 -2.19 5.34 13.43
CA LEU A 412 -0.92 6.03 13.68
C LEU A 412 -0.97 6.86 14.96
N ALA A 413 0.19 7.01 15.61
CA ALA A 413 0.36 7.88 16.75
C ALA A 413 0.39 9.35 16.34
N GLN A 414 -0.22 10.19 17.14
CA GLN A 414 -0.03 11.64 17.11
C GLN A 414 1.02 12.02 18.15
N LEU A 415 2.22 12.37 17.69
CA LEU A 415 3.36 12.65 18.54
C LEU A 415 3.55 14.15 18.76
N ALA A 416 4.04 14.52 19.94
CA ALA A 416 4.45 15.87 20.21
C ALA A 416 5.77 16.20 19.46
N PRO A 417 5.82 17.20 18.58
CA PRO A 417 7.01 17.51 17.78
C PRO A 417 8.24 17.86 18.59
N ASP A 418 8.07 18.44 19.76
CA ASP A 418 9.15 18.78 20.69
C ASP A 418 9.81 17.54 21.33
N LEU A 419 9.04 16.46 21.57
CA LEU A 419 9.57 15.17 22.00
C LEU A 419 10.35 14.49 20.88
N VAL A 420 9.76 14.46 19.69
CA VAL A 420 10.42 13.88 18.52
C VAL A 420 11.72 14.62 18.20
N ALA A 421 11.76 15.94 18.32
CA ALA A 421 12.97 16.73 18.15
C ALA A 421 14.07 16.39 19.18
N LYS A 422 13.69 15.87 20.34
CA LYS A 422 14.62 15.33 21.36
C LYS A 422 14.97 13.86 21.13
N GLY A 423 14.47 13.23 20.05
CA GLY A 423 14.67 11.82 19.74
C GLY A 423 13.74 10.88 20.52
N ILE A 424 12.66 11.38 21.10
CA ILE A 424 11.70 10.64 21.89
C ILE A 424 10.44 10.43 21.03
N ARG A 425 10.17 9.18 20.64
CA ARG A 425 8.92 8.76 20.03
C ARG A 425 8.06 8.10 21.08
N ALA A 426 7.29 8.90 21.77
CA ALA A 426 6.43 8.42 22.85
C ALA A 426 5.11 9.19 22.86
N VAL A 427 4.07 8.51 23.30
CA VAL A 427 2.75 9.06 23.55
C VAL A 427 2.26 8.58 24.91
N VAL A 428 1.58 9.44 25.63
CA VAL A 428 0.75 9.02 26.77
C VAL A 428 -0.64 8.77 26.22
N SER A 429 -1.23 7.65 26.57
CA SER A 429 -2.62 7.34 26.22
C SER A 429 -3.31 6.81 27.46
N ASP A 430 -4.39 7.42 27.84
CA ASP A 430 -5.24 7.05 28.97
C ASP A 430 -6.57 6.43 28.50
N SER A 431 -6.76 6.40 27.18
CA SER A 431 -7.84 5.68 26.50
C SER A 431 -7.32 4.57 25.60
N PRO A 432 -8.04 3.44 25.46
CA PRO A 432 -7.62 2.35 24.59
C PRO A 432 -7.67 2.77 23.12
N SER A 433 -6.63 2.41 22.38
CA SER A 433 -6.63 2.43 20.92
C SER A 433 -6.96 1.03 20.38
N PHE A 434 -7.94 0.95 19.50
CA PHE A 434 -8.45 -0.31 18.98
C PHE A 434 -8.90 -0.15 17.52
N LEU A 435 -8.58 -1.13 16.69
CA LEU A 435 -9.11 -1.25 15.33
C LEU A 435 -9.47 -2.72 15.08
N ASP A 436 -10.66 -2.99 14.60
CA ASP A 436 -11.02 -4.25 13.93
C ASP A 436 -11.73 -3.91 12.62
N LEU A 437 -11.01 -4.08 11.53
CA LEU A 437 -11.51 -3.87 10.18
C LEU A 437 -11.46 -5.19 9.43
N THR A 438 -12.60 -5.62 8.91
CA THR A 438 -12.70 -6.79 8.04
C THR A 438 -13.28 -6.38 6.70
N ASN A 439 -12.69 -6.83 5.61
CA ASN A 439 -13.23 -6.64 4.26
C ASN A 439 -13.25 -7.98 3.51
N THR A 440 -14.42 -8.35 2.98
CA THR A 440 -14.61 -9.55 2.16
C THR A 440 -15.07 -9.14 0.77
N VAL A 441 -14.36 -9.57 -0.26
CA VAL A 441 -14.58 -9.15 -1.64
C VAL A 441 -14.71 -10.37 -2.56
N LEU A 442 -15.80 -10.42 -3.32
CA LEU A 442 -15.99 -11.35 -4.43
C LEU A 442 -15.85 -10.58 -5.74
N ARG A 443 -14.99 -11.06 -6.63
CA ARG A 443 -14.77 -10.51 -7.98
C ARG A 443 -14.99 -11.60 -9.00
N THR A 444 -15.70 -11.28 -10.08
CA THR A 444 -15.92 -12.20 -11.20
C THR A 444 -15.76 -11.45 -12.51
N LYS A 445 -15.02 -12.03 -13.43
CA LYS A 445 -14.88 -11.56 -14.80
C LYS A 445 -15.22 -12.68 -15.76
N LEU A 446 -16.12 -12.41 -16.69
CA LEU A 446 -16.51 -13.32 -17.77
C LEU A 446 -16.13 -12.67 -19.08
N ASP A 447 -15.31 -13.34 -19.88
CA ASP A 447 -14.92 -12.89 -21.20
C ASP A 447 -15.46 -13.87 -22.26
N TYR A 448 -16.07 -13.33 -23.30
CA TYR A 448 -16.46 -14.08 -24.50
C TYR A 448 -15.85 -13.42 -25.72
N ARG A 449 -14.97 -14.13 -26.40
CA ARG A 449 -14.26 -13.70 -27.62
C ARG A 449 -14.94 -14.32 -28.85
N ALA A 450 -15.69 -13.50 -29.59
CA ALA A 450 -16.12 -13.83 -30.92
C ALA A 450 -15.03 -13.49 -31.94
N THR A 451 -15.31 -13.78 -33.22
CA THR A 451 -14.36 -13.49 -34.32
C THR A 451 -14.07 -12.00 -34.44
N ASP A 452 -15.06 -11.14 -34.27
CA ASP A 452 -14.97 -9.71 -34.54
C ASP A 452 -15.12 -8.82 -33.29
N PHE A 453 -15.41 -9.39 -32.11
CA PHE A 453 -15.60 -8.64 -30.89
C PHE A 453 -15.34 -9.45 -29.64
N THR A 454 -15.02 -8.77 -28.56
CA THR A 454 -14.95 -9.31 -27.20
C THR A 454 -16.05 -8.68 -26.36
N LEU A 455 -16.81 -9.52 -25.67
CA LEU A 455 -17.77 -9.13 -24.65
C LEU A 455 -17.22 -9.50 -23.27
N SER A 456 -17.07 -8.51 -22.39
CA SER A 456 -16.60 -8.71 -21.02
C SER A 456 -17.66 -8.27 -20.02
N TYR A 457 -17.93 -9.10 -19.02
CA TYR A 457 -18.78 -8.76 -17.90
C TYR A 457 -18.00 -8.86 -16.61
N LEU A 458 -17.99 -7.76 -15.84
CA LEU A 458 -17.32 -7.67 -14.55
C LEU A 458 -18.36 -7.50 -13.44
N TYR A 459 -18.24 -8.30 -12.40
CA TYR A 459 -19.08 -8.25 -11.21
C TYR A 459 -18.22 -8.15 -9.97
N GLY A 460 -18.51 -7.18 -9.11
CA GLY A 460 -17.89 -7.01 -7.81
C GLY A 460 -18.91 -6.97 -6.69
N LYS A 461 -18.58 -7.60 -5.55
CA LYS A 461 -19.32 -7.46 -4.30
C LYS A 461 -18.34 -7.37 -3.15
N SER A 462 -18.50 -6.34 -2.31
CA SER A 462 -17.66 -6.12 -1.11
C SER A 462 -18.55 -5.90 0.10
N GLN A 463 -18.08 -6.43 1.24
CA GLN A 463 -18.60 -6.12 2.55
C GLN A 463 -17.45 -5.79 3.48
N MET A 464 -17.49 -4.59 4.07
CA MET A 464 -16.53 -4.13 5.04
C MET A 464 -17.25 -3.83 6.36
N ASP A 465 -16.69 -4.34 7.43
CA ASP A 465 -17.10 -4.05 8.81
C ASP A 465 -15.90 -3.42 9.52
N ARG A 466 -16.10 -2.29 10.16
CA ARG A 466 -15.07 -1.55 10.89
C ARG A 466 -15.57 -1.13 12.25
N GLN A 467 -14.74 -1.38 13.25
CA GLN A 467 -14.88 -0.82 14.60
C GLN A 467 -13.52 -0.23 14.99
N GLN A 468 -13.52 0.99 15.48
CA GLN A 468 -12.30 1.67 15.89
C GLN A 468 -12.58 2.58 17.06
N ILE A 469 -11.67 2.57 18.02
CA ILE A 469 -11.59 3.51 19.12
C ILE A 469 -10.21 4.16 19.10
N VAL A 470 -10.17 5.43 19.41
CA VAL A 470 -8.94 6.24 19.37
C VAL A 470 -8.96 7.19 20.53
N ASP A 471 -7.89 7.24 21.29
CA ASP A 471 -7.57 8.35 22.17
C ASP A 471 -7.32 9.60 21.32
N ALA A 472 -8.06 10.65 21.55
CA ALA A 472 -8.02 11.85 20.72
C ALA A 472 -7.32 13.03 21.40
N ASP A 473 -7.09 12.99 22.70
CA ASP A 473 -6.32 14.02 23.43
C ASP A 473 -4.90 13.57 23.76
N ASN A 474 -4.57 12.30 23.50
CA ASN A 474 -3.28 11.69 23.75
C ASN A 474 -2.83 11.82 25.21
N GLY A 475 -3.76 11.72 26.15
CA GLY A 475 -3.52 11.78 27.58
C GLY A 475 -2.83 13.07 28.04
N ARG A 476 -2.91 14.17 27.27
CA ARG A 476 -2.19 15.42 27.56
C ARG A 476 -2.94 16.33 28.51
N SER A 477 -4.21 16.09 28.72
CA SER A 477 -5.04 16.91 29.57
C SER A 477 -5.47 16.17 30.82
N SER A 478 -4.96 16.55 31.97
CA SER A 478 -5.46 16.03 33.24
C SER A 478 -6.91 16.47 33.60
N SER A 479 -7.42 17.44 32.84
CA SER A 479 -8.78 17.99 33.07
C SER A 479 -9.77 17.64 31.99
N PHE A 480 -9.35 16.85 30.96
CA PHE A 480 -10.15 16.63 29.77
C PHE A 480 -9.74 15.35 29.07
N GLU A 481 -10.63 14.39 29.03
CA GLU A 481 -10.49 13.13 28.30
C GLU A 481 -11.32 13.18 27.03
N GLN A 482 -10.74 12.81 25.89
CA GLN A 482 -11.46 12.70 24.63
C GLN A 482 -11.21 11.37 23.92
N GLN A 483 -12.25 10.59 23.78
CA GLN A 483 -12.23 9.35 23.02
C GLN A 483 -13.09 9.48 21.76
N ARG A 484 -12.60 8.94 20.65
CA ARG A 484 -13.37 8.88 19.39
C ARG A 484 -13.66 7.42 19.02
N THR A 485 -14.93 7.14 18.75
CA THR A 485 -15.40 5.83 18.29
C THR A 485 -15.91 5.94 16.87
N HIS A 486 -15.46 5.02 16.01
CA HIS A 486 -15.98 4.85 14.66
C HIS A 486 -16.49 3.44 14.49
N SER A 487 -17.72 3.30 14.05
CA SER A 487 -18.30 2.02 13.67
C SER A 487 -18.97 2.15 12.32
N SER A 488 -18.68 1.23 11.40
CA SER A 488 -19.29 1.26 10.07
C SER A 488 -19.50 -0.14 9.50
N ASN A 489 -20.65 -0.33 8.85
CA ASN A 489 -20.98 -1.48 8.03
C ASN A 489 -21.22 -0.99 6.59
N PHE A 490 -20.40 -1.47 5.68
CA PHE A 490 -20.39 -1.06 4.30
C PHE A 490 -20.66 -2.25 3.39
N LYS A 491 -21.62 -2.10 2.47
CA LYS A 491 -21.96 -3.11 1.47
C LYS A 491 -21.93 -2.48 0.09
N PHE A 492 -21.17 -3.05 -0.82
CA PHE A 492 -21.02 -2.56 -2.19
C PHE A 492 -21.25 -3.69 -3.21
N SER A 493 -21.84 -3.32 -4.35
CA SER A 493 -21.89 -4.19 -5.53
C SER A 493 -21.76 -3.38 -6.81
N SER A 494 -21.10 -3.92 -7.81
CA SER A 494 -20.95 -3.30 -9.14
C SER A 494 -21.11 -4.31 -10.25
N HIS A 495 -21.61 -3.82 -11.37
CA HIS A 495 -21.78 -4.53 -12.63
C HIS A 495 -21.22 -3.66 -13.74
N GLU A 496 -20.37 -4.21 -14.58
CA GLU A 496 -19.84 -3.53 -15.76
C GLU A 496 -19.90 -4.47 -16.95
N LEU A 497 -20.46 -3.99 -18.06
CA LEU A 497 -20.49 -4.69 -19.32
C LEU A 497 -19.69 -3.90 -20.34
N GLN A 498 -18.75 -4.54 -21.00
CA GLN A 498 -17.91 -3.95 -22.04
C GLN A 498 -18.02 -4.76 -23.33
N LEU A 499 -18.14 -4.07 -24.45
CA LEU A 499 -18.11 -4.63 -25.78
C LEU A 499 -17.04 -3.89 -26.59
N MET A 500 -16.11 -4.62 -27.19
CA MET A 500 -15.03 -4.04 -27.98
C MET A 500 -14.75 -4.90 -29.22
N ASN A 501 -14.32 -4.26 -30.33
CA ASN A 501 -13.86 -5.00 -31.51
C ASN A 501 -12.42 -5.49 -31.34
N ASP A 502 -11.96 -6.27 -32.33
CA ASP A 502 -10.56 -6.72 -32.39
C ASP A 502 -9.58 -5.53 -32.48
N ASP A 503 -8.39 -5.70 -31.92
CA ASP A 503 -7.34 -4.67 -31.88
C ASP A 503 -6.56 -4.54 -33.18
N THR A 504 -6.74 -5.45 -34.10
CA THR A 504 -6.12 -5.44 -35.44
C THR A 504 -6.77 -4.44 -36.41
N GLU A 505 -7.95 -3.93 -36.08
CA GLU A 505 -8.72 -3.03 -36.90
C GLU A 505 -8.16 -1.60 -36.87
N ARG A 506 -8.22 -0.91 -38.02
CA ARG A 506 -7.85 0.51 -38.15
C ARG A 506 -8.74 1.42 -37.28
N LEU A 507 -10.01 1.05 -37.10
CA LEU A 507 -10.93 1.67 -36.17
C LEU A 507 -11.18 0.74 -35.01
N ARG A 508 -10.69 1.08 -33.85
CA ARG A 508 -10.93 0.38 -32.59
C ARG A 508 -11.99 1.10 -31.78
N TRP A 509 -12.96 0.37 -31.31
CA TRP A 509 -14.03 0.93 -30.48
C TRP A 509 -14.26 0.08 -29.23
N LEU A 510 -14.66 0.76 -28.17
CA LEU A 510 -15.08 0.20 -26.90
C LEU A 510 -16.35 0.89 -26.47
N LEU A 511 -17.38 0.12 -26.11
CA LEU A 511 -18.63 0.58 -25.55
C LEU A 511 -18.80 -0.09 -24.19
N GLY A 512 -19.30 0.64 -23.18
CA GLY A 512 -19.52 0.04 -21.87
C GLY A 512 -20.65 0.68 -21.10
N GLY A 513 -21.20 -0.13 -20.21
CA GLY A 513 -22.23 0.26 -19.24
C GLY A 513 -21.80 -0.16 -17.84
N PHE A 514 -21.92 0.74 -16.88
CA PHE A 514 -21.57 0.53 -15.46
C PHE A 514 -22.78 0.82 -14.58
N PHE A 515 -22.95 0.00 -13.56
CA PHE A 515 -23.91 0.23 -12.49
C PHE A 515 -23.30 -0.21 -11.16
N SER A 516 -23.46 0.59 -10.12
CA SER A 516 -23.09 0.21 -8.76
C SER A 516 -24.08 0.69 -7.72
N ARG A 517 -24.15 -0.05 -6.63
CA ARG A 517 -24.91 0.29 -5.44
C ARG A 517 -24.06 0.09 -4.20
N GLU A 518 -24.14 1.07 -3.30
CA GLU A 518 -23.49 1.09 -2.00
C GLU A 518 -24.54 1.35 -0.92
N LYS A 519 -24.41 0.65 0.21
CA LYS A 519 -25.13 0.94 1.45
C LYS A 519 -24.12 1.05 2.58
N ASN A 520 -24.20 2.13 3.35
CA ASN A 520 -23.38 2.38 4.54
C ASN A 520 -24.28 2.58 5.74
N GLU A 521 -23.86 2.05 6.85
CA GLU A 521 -24.37 2.30 8.19
C GLU A 521 -23.18 2.81 9.01
N ILE A 522 -23.21 4.05 9.47
CA ILE A 522 -22.07 4.73 10.09
C ILE A 522 -22.51 5.31 11.42
N VAL A 523 -21.69 5.09 12.44
CA VAL A 523 -21.75 5.80 13.72
C VAL A 523 -20.36 6.36 14.00
N PHE A 524 -20.32 7.65 14.20
CA PHE A 524 -19.17 8.35 14.72
C PHE A 524 -19.56 9.00 16.05
N ALA A 525 -18.80 8.74 17.11
CA ALA A 525 -19.02 9.32 18.40
C ALA A 525 -17.74 9.96 18.94
N VAL A 526 -17.87 11.10 19.54
CA VAL A 526 -16.82 11.76 20.32
C VAL A 526 -17.29 11.82 21.74
N ASP A 527 -16.61 11.14 22.62
CA ASP A 527 -16.81 11.19 24.05
C ASP A 527 -15.82 12.17 24.66
N GLN A 528 -16.35 13.04 25.51
CA GLN A 528 -15.56 14.05 26.20
C GLN A 528 -15.95 14.05 27.68
N GLN A 529 -14.99 13.68 28.51
CA GLN A 529 -15.18 13.63 29.96
C GLN A 529 -14.34 14.71 30.63
N ASN A 530 -14.96 15.45 31.57
CA ASN A 530 -14.21 16.25 32.51
C ASN A 530 -13.72 15.35 33.66
N ALA A 531 -12.41 15.18 33.77
CA ALA A 531 -11.81 14.46 34.88
C ALA A 531 -11.85 15.30 36.19
N GLY A 532 -13.09 15.60 36.65
CA GLY A 532 -13.32 16.08 38.00
C GLY A 532 -12.91 17.51 38.39
N GLY A 533 -12.47 18.34 37.45
CA GLY A 533 -12.01 19.69 37.75
C GLY A 533 -12.86 20.81 37.16
N GLU A 534 -13.11 21.85 37.93
CA GLU A 534 -13.59 23.12 37.39
C GLU A 534 -12.63 23.59 36.29
N ARG A 535 -13.13 23.72 35.05
CA ARG A 535 -12.32 24.23 34.00
C ARG A 535 -11.99 25.70 34.23
N ASN A 536 -10.71 25.99 34.03
CA ASN A 536 -10.09 27.25 34.34
C ASN A 536 -10.82 28.47 33.86
N ALA A 537 -10.77 29.48 34.71
CA ALA A 537 -11.31 30.81 34.54
C ALA A 537 -10.61 31.66 33.45
N ASP A 538 -9.84 31.08 32.58
CA ASP A 538 -9.10 31.79 31.53
C ASP A 538 -9.85 31.91 30.21
N GLY A 539 -11.17 31.73 30.23
CA GLY A 539 -12.06 32.19 29.17
C GLY A 539 -12.05 31.31 27.88
N ALA A 540 -11.41 30.12 27.93
CA ALA A 540 -11.60 29.16 26.87
C ALA A 540 -13.01 28.59 26.95
N THR A 541 -13.94 29.19 26.25
CA THR A 541 -15.28 28.70 26.06
C THR A 541 -15.23 27.47 25.17
N SER A 542 -14.88 26.31 25.72
CA SER A 542 -15.29 25.10 25.06
C SER A 542 -16.77 24.90 25.35
N TRP A 543 -17.51 24.38 24.35
CA TRP A 543 -18.92 24.00 24.51
C TRP A 543 -19.17 23.06 25.71
N ILE A 544 -18.12 22.49 26.27
CA ILE A 544 -18.12 21.66 27.48
C ILE A 544 -18.11 22.51 28.75
N SER A 545 -17.67 23.79 28.73
CA SER A 545 -17.59 24.65 29.92
C SER A 545 -18.94 24.90 30.60
N ASP A 546 -20.02 24.83 29.82
CA ASP A 546 -21.38 25.01 30.34
C ASP A 546 -21.99 23.70 30.85
N PHE A 547 -21.23 22.58 30.76
CA PHE A 547 -21.67 21.26 31.18
C PHE A 547 -20.85 20.76 32.38
N GLU A 548 -21.49 20.62 33.51
CA GLU A 548 -20.96 19.79 34.60
C GLU A 548 -21.12 18.31 34.24
N GLY A 549 -20.07 17.61 33.81
CA GLY A 549 -20.09 16.16 33.54
C GLY A 549 -19.65 15.77 32.13
N ALA A 550 -19.87 14.53 31.75
CA ALA A 550 -19.52 13.98 30.45
C ALA A 550 -20.46 14.47 29.33
N ALA A 551 -19.88 14.67 28.16
CA ALA A 551 -20.65 15.01 26.95
C ALA A 551 -20.30 14.07 25.80
N VAL A 552 -21.28 13.76 24.94
CA VAL A 552 -21.12 12.91 23.78
C VAL A 552 -21.70 13.55 22.56
N SER A 553 -20.90 13.57 21.51
CA SER A 553 -21.39 13.95 20.18
C SER A 553 -21.48 12.70 19.31
N TYR A 554 -22.61 12.50 18.69
CA TYR A 554 -22.84 11.41 17.73
C TYR A 554 -23.17 11.97 16.34
N ALA A 555 -22.56 11.37 15.31
CA ALA A 555 -23.06 11.43 13.96
C ALA A 555 -23.54 10.03 13.56
N ILE A 556 -24.83 9.86 13.36
CA ILE A 556 -25.44 8.55 13.09
C ILE A 556 -26.04 8.59 11.69
N GLN A 557 -25.61 7.70 10.80
CA GLN A 557 -26.09 7.57 9.44
C GLN A 557 -26.50 6.10 9.16
N PRO A 558 -27.71 5.70 9.54
CA PRO A 558 -28.12 4.29 9.52
C PRO A 558 -28.49 3.78 8.12
N ASP A 559 -28.83 4.65 7.20
CA ASP A 559 -29.26 4.26 5.84
C ASP A 559 -28.72 5.26 4.80
N ARG A 560 -27.40 5.26 4.65
CA ARG A 560 -26.72 5.98 3.58
C ARG A 560 -26.61 5.11 2.34
N ARG A 561 -27.02 5.61 1.19
CA ARG A 561 -26.96 4.89 -0.08
C ARG A 561 -26.31 5.73 -1.16
N VAL A 562 -25.54 5.04 -2.01
CA VAL A 562 -24.97 5.63 -3.22
C VAL A 562 -25.29 4.71 -4.39
N GLU A 563 -25.93 5.23 -5.42
CA GLU A 563 -26.17 4.53 -6.69
C GLU A 563 -25.47 5.30 -7.79
N SER A 564 -24.71 4.62 -8.62
CA SER A 564 -24.01 5.20 -9.76
C SER A 564 -24.29 4.41 -11.02
N MET A 565 -24.62 5.13 -12.10
CA MET A 565 -24.82 4.57 -13.43
C MET A 565 -23.95 5.33 -14.42
N GLY A 566 -23.27 4.62 -15.33
CA GLY A 566 -22.45 5.21 -16.37
C GLY A 566 -22.61 4.52 -17.70
N LEU A 567 -22.64 5.31 -18.78
CA LEU A 567 -22.51 4.83 -20.15
C LEU A 567 -21.27 5.48 -20.77
N PHE A 568 -20.41 4.69 -21.38
CA PHE A 568 -19.14 5.20 -21.91
C PHE A 568 -18.77 4.57 -23.25
N SER A 569 -17.99 5.31 -24.01
CA SER A 569 -17.46 4.85 -25.28
C SER A 569 -16.08 5.44 -25.52
N GLN A 570 -15.24 4.70 -26.22
CA GLN A 570 -13.96 5.16 -26.72
C GLN A 570 -13.77 4.68 -28.15
N LEU A 571 -13.38 5.60 -29.02
CA LEU A 571 -13.06 5.34 -30.41
C LEU A 571 -11.61 5.71 -30.65
N THR A 572 -10.86 4.82 -31.26
CA THR A 572 -9.46 5.04 -31.62
C THR A 572 -9.31 4.75 -33.12
N TYR A 573 -8.79 5.72 -33.87
CA TYR A 573 -8.62 5.63 -35.31
C TYR A 573 -7.17 5.87 -35.72
N ASP A 574 -6.58 4.91 -36.43
CA ASP A 574 -5.25 5.07 -37.01
C ASP A 574 -5.37 5.87 -38.30
N LEU A 575 -4.91 7.14 -38.29
CA LEU A 575 -4.86 8.03 -39.45
C LEU A 575 -3.92 7.45 -40.49
N ASP A 576 -2.75 7.05 -40.06
CA ASP A 576 -1.72 6.34 -40.79
C ASP A 576 -0.91 5.43 -39.85
N ARG A 577 0.21 4.88 -40.31
CA ARG A 577 1.08 3.99 -39.48
C ARG A 577 1.75 4.70 -38.30
N PHE A 578 1.81 6.02 -38.35
CA PHE A 578 2.52 6.84 -37.35
C PHE A 578 1.57 7.57 -36.40
N SER A 579 0.37 7.87 -36.90
CA SER A 579 -0.55 8.81 -36.24
C SER A 579 -1.85 8.17 -35.85
N ARG A 580 -2.27 8.39 -34.65
CA ARG A 580 -3.49 7.85 -34.08
C ARG A 580 -4.28 8.93 -33.38
N PHE A 581 -5.59 8.83 -33.46
CA PHE A 581 -6.52 9.74 -32.82
C PHE A 581 -7.51 8.96 -31.96
N THR A 582 -7.70 9.39 -30.70
CA THR A 582 -8.63 8.76 -29.77
C THR A 582 -9.62 9.79 -29.24
N VAL A 583 -10.90 9.44 -29.23
CA VAL A 583 -11.98 10.20 -28.63
C VAL A 583 -12.72 9.30 -27.66
N GLY A 584 -12.97 9.80 -26.46
CA GLY A 584 -13.76 9.10 -25.42
C GLY A 584 -14.82 10.02 -24.85
N ALA A 585 -15.94 9.43 -24.45
CA ALA A 585 -17.00 10.12 -23.73
C ALA A 585 -17.66 9.19 -22.72
N ARG A 586 -18.08 9.74 -21.58
CA ARG A 586 -18.87 9.05 -20.57
C ARG A 586 -19.91 9.98 -19.99
N TYR A 587 -21.12 9.51 -19.91
CA TYR A 587 -22.18 10.06 -19.08
C TYR A 587 -22.25 9.29 -17.78
N THR A 588 -22.31 10.00 -16.66
CA THR A 588 -22.45 9.42 -15.31
C THR A 588 -23.57 10.11 -14.57
N ASN A 589 -24.41 9.32 -13.91
CA ASN A 589 -25.47 9.78 -13.02
C ASN A 589 -25.25 9.14 -11.64
N ASP A 590 -24.99 9.95 -10.63
CA ASP A 590 -24.74 9.58 -9.24
C ASP A 590 -25.88 10.07 -8.37
N SER A 591 -26.58 9.15 -7.72
CA SER A 591 -27.62 9.43 -6.75
C SER A 591 -27.14 9.03 -5.35
N LYS A 592 -27.11 9.98 -4.44
CA LYS A 592 -26.77 9.73 -3.03
C LYS A 592 -27.97 10.10 -2.16
N SER A 593 -28.21 9.28 -1.16
CA SER A 593 -29.23 9.55 -0.14
C SER A 593 -28.69 9.22 1.24
N ASP A 594 -29.07 10.03 2.21
CA ASP A 594 -28.83 9.80 3.63
C ASP A 594 -30.18 9.93 4.32
N ARG A 595 -30.66 8.84 4.91
CA ARG A 595 -31.98 8.78 5.52
C ARG A 595 -31.88 8.49 7.01
N GLY A 596 -32.53 9.32 7.81
CA GLY A 596 -32.51 9.25 9.26
C GLY A 596 -31.14 9.61 9.86
N GLY A 597 -30.18 10.11 9.06
CA GLY A 597 -28.91 10.60 9.55
C GLY A 597 -29.08 11.81 10.46
N ARG A 598 -28.28 11.88 11.55
CA ARG A 598 -28.42 12.90 12.59
C ARG A 598 -27.08 13.21 13.24
N ALA A 599 -26.94 14.43 13.70
CA ALA A 599 -25.94 14.78 14.69
C ALA A 599 -26.66 15.04 16.01
N ILE A 600 -26.19 14.39 17.05
CA ILE A 600 -26.75 14.49 18.41
C ILE A 600 -25.62 14.87 19.33
N ASN A 601 -25.86 15.87 20.17
CA ASN A 601 -24.95 16.23 21.24
C ASN A 601 -25.71 16.13 22.56
N CYS A 602 -25.25 15.26 23.45
CA CYS A 602 -25.91 14.97 24.69
C CYS A 602 -24.96 15.10 25.87
N ARG A 603 -25.45 15.70 26.94
CA ARG A 603 -24.86 15.60 28.25
C ARG A 603 -25.32 14.27 28.90
N VAL A 604 -24.44 13.31 28.97
CA VAL A 604 -24.85 11.96 29.40
C VAL A 604 -23.84 11.39 30.36
N THR A 605 -24.33 11.06 31.55
CA THR A 605 -23.59 10.30 32.54
C THR A 605 -23.83 8.78 32.45
N SER A 606 -24.84 8.32 31.69
CA SER A 606 -25.28 6.94 31.71
C SER A 606 -25.20 6.20 30.37
N VAL A 607 -25.35 6.86 29.25
CA VAL A 607 -25.32 6.18 27.93
C VAL A 607 -23.93 5.71 27.56
N LEU A 608 -22.91 6.52 27.87
CA LEU A 608 -21.53 6.15 27.64
C LEU A 608 -20.98 5.09 28.53
N GLY A 609 -21.40 5.00 29.78
CA GLY A 609 -21.07 3.88 30.63
C GLY A 609 -21.45 2.53 30.03
N SER A 610 -22.37 2.53 29.05
CA SER A 610 -22.74 1.35 28.28
C SER A 610 -21.89 1.12 27.03
N TYR A 611 -21.27 2.19 26.46
CA TYR A 611 -20.56 2.13 25.19
C TYR A 611 -19.04 2.27 25.32
N VAL A 612 -18.57 2.89 26.38
CA VAL A 612 -17.16 3.22 26.60
C VAL A 612 -16.59 2.49 27.84
N GLY A 613 -17.34 1.61 28.46
CA GLY A 613 -16.82 0.74 29.52
C GLY A 613 -15.82 -0.28 28.96
N PRO A 614 -14.92 -0.80 29.79
CA PRO A 614 -13.93 -1.79 29.39
C PRO A 614 -14.51 -3.02 28.67
N ASP A 615 -15.77 -3.36 28.92
CA ASP A 615 -16.47 -4.47 28.29
C ASP A 615 -17.08 -4.15 26.92
N SER A 616 -17.07 -2.87 26.51
CA SER A 616 -17.61 -2.41 25.24
C SER A 616 -16.51 -2.15 24.19
N ILE A 617 -15.26 -2.40 24.55
CA ILE A 617 -14.08 -2.17 23.72
C ILE A 617 -13.52 -3.51 23.28
N GLY A 618 -13.29 -3.69 22.00
CA GLY A 618 -12.70 -4.91 21.47
C GLY A 618 -13.66 -5.73 20.60
N PRO A 619 -13.28 -6.98 20.27
CA PRO A 619 -14.14 -7.86 19.48
C PRO A 619 -15.45 -8.11 20.23
N GLY A 620 -16.51 -7.41 19.87
CA GLY A 620 -17.80 -7.41 20.56
C GLY A 620 -18.29 -6.02 20.93
N ALA A 621 -17.52 -4.97 20.61
CA ALA A 621 -18.03 -3.61 20.68
C ALA A 621 -19.33 -3.47 19.85
N PRO A 622 -20.29 -2.65 20.31
CA PRO A 622 -21.57 -2.53 19.64
C PRO A 622 -21.42 -2.10 18.19
N SER A 623 -22.12 -2.78 17.31
CA SER A 623 -22.19 -2.38 15.90
C SER A 623 -22.94 -1.05 15.74
N PRO A 624 -22.84 -0.37 14.60
CA PRO A 624 -23.68 0.78 14.30
C PRO A 624 -25.17 0.50 14.49
N GLU A 625 -25.60 -0.72 14.17
CA GLU A 625 -26.99 -1.18 14.34
C GLU A 625 -27.34 -1.28 15.84
N ASP A 626 -26.42 -1.78 16.68
CA ASP A 626 -26.64 -1.92 18.12
C ASP A 626 -26.71 -0.53 18.79
N ILE A 627 -25.80 0.39 18.44
CA ILE A 627 -25.79 1.76 18.97
C ILE A 627 -27.07 2.48 18.52
N TYR A 628 -27.46 2.33 17.25
CA TYR A 628 -28.68 2.91 16.72
C TYR A 628 -29.93 2.32 17.34
N ALA A 629 -29.92 1.03 17.68
CA ALA A 629 -31.00 0.32 18.33
C ALA A 629 -31.08 0.55 19.84
N ASP A 630 -30.03 1.16 20.42
CA ASP A 630 -30.05 1.46 21.86
C ASP A 630 -31.24 2.32 22.26
N ALA A 631 -31.90 1.96 23.37
CA ALA A 631 -33.13 2.59 23.78
C ALA A 631 -32.97 4.09 24.12
N ALA A 632 -31.84 4.48 24.67
CA ALA A 632 -31.54 5.87 25.01
C ALA A 632 -31.20 6.69 23.73
N THR A 633 -30.43 6.09 22.83
CA THR A 633 -30.18 6.66 21.50
C THR A 633 -31.48 6.81 20.71
N GLN A 634 -32.34 5.78 20.72
CA GLN A 634 -33.65 5.82 20.08
C GLN A 634 -34.59 6.84 20.75
N GLN A 635 -34.52 7.00 22.06
CA GLN A 635 -35.27 8.01 22.75
C GLN A 635 -34.82 9.42 22.37
N ALA A 636 -33.52 9.66 22.28
CA ALA A 636 -32.95 10.91 21.76
C ALA A 636 -33.37 11.19 20.33
N ILE A 637 -33.35 10.12 19.52
CA ILE A 637 -33.78 10.15 18.15
C ILE A 637 -35.27 10.42 18.02
N ASN A 638 -36.09 9.79 18.84
CA ASN A 638 -37.56 9.87 18.78
C ASN A 638 -38.14 11.06 19.58
N ALA A 639 -37.45 11.56 20.58
CA ALA A 639 -37.73 12.87 21.19
C ALA A 639 -37.60 14.01 20.18
N GLY A 640 -36.94 13.75 19.09
CA GLY A 640 -36.64 14.67 18.02
C GLY A 640 -37.85 15.05 17.20
N SER A 641 -38.57 15.82 17.77
CA SER A 641 -38.96 17.02 17.06
C SER A 641 -37.67 17.78 16.75
N PHE A 642 -37.44 18.02 15.48
CA PHE A 642 -36.53 19.00 14.99
C PHE A 642 -36.78 20.32 15.68
N HIS A 643 -35.78 20.82 16.36
CA HIS A 643 -35.79 22.18 16.80
C HIS A 643 -34.92 22.98 15.85
N ASP A 644 -35.55 23.61 14.88
CA ASP A 644 -34.90 24.61 14.04
C ASP A 644 -34.39 25.82 14.85
N ASN A 645 -34.52 25.80 16.15
CA ASN A 645 -34.29 26.96 17.03
C ASN A 645 -33.58 26.64 18.34
N GLY A 646 -32.77 25.57 18.37
CA GLY A 646 -31.82 25.35 19.45
C GLY A 646 -32.41 25.11 20.84
N THR A 647 -33.65 24.63 20.96
CA THR A 647 -34.15 24.20 22.27
C THR A 647 -33.57 22.85 22.63
N SER A 648 -32.95 22.75 23.81
CA SER A 648 -32.47 21.50 24.37
C SER A 648 -33.64 20.65 24.82
N GLU A 649 -33.78 19.45 24.29
CA GLU A 649 -34.60 18.38 24.84
C GLU A 649 -33.72 17.33 25.48
N GLY A 650 -34.12 16.77 26.61
CA GLY A 650 -33.33 15.81 27.37
C GLY A 650 -33.61 14.38 26.99
N ILE A 651 -32.64 13.51 27.13
CA ILE A 651 -32.86 12.07 27.28
C ILE A 651 -33.11 11.82 28.77
N GLY A 652 -34.33 11.56 29.14
CA GLY A 652 -34.73 11.58 30.57
C GLY A 652 -34.56 13.00 31.14
N ASP A 653 -33.77 13.15 32.17
CA ASP A 653 -33.47 14.43 32.82
C ASP A 653 -32.20 15.12 32.27
N GLN A 654 -31.59 14.57 31.19
CA GLN A 654 -30.34 15.09 30.61
C GLN A 654 -30.60 15.92 29.33
N PRO A 655 -30.04 17.11 29.20
CA PRO A 655 -30.23 17.93 28.00
C PRO A 655 -29.50 17.30 26.81
N CYS A 656 -30.17 17.26 25.66
CA CYS A 656 -29.60 16.90 24.36
C CYS A 656 -29.95 17.94 23.31
N TRP A 657 -29.04 18.18 22.39
CA TRP A 657 -29.31 18.94 21.17
C TRP A 657 -29.29 18.00 19.98
N ILE A 658 -30.33 17.97 19.21
CA ILE A 658 -30.40 17.22 17.97
C ILE A 658 -30.25 18.22 16.83
N ARG A 659 -29.13 18.12 16.16
CA ARG A 659 -28.93 18.82 14.90
C ARG A 659 -29.72 18.07 13.84
N GLN A 660 -30.02 18.70 12.79
CA GLN A 660 -30.85 18.28 11.68
C GLN A 660 -30.83 16.76 11.36
N VAL A 661 -32.00 16.18 11.09
CA VAL A 661 -32.13 14.85 10.48
C VAL A 661 -31.86 14.96 9.00
N ASN A 662 -31.01 14.07 8.47
CA ASN A 662 -30.81 13.94 7.05
C ASN A 662 -31.88 13.02 6.46
N ASP A 663 -32.82 13.59 5.70
CA ASP A 663 -33.69 12.84 4.79
C ASP A 663 -33.51 13.35 3.36
N LEU A 664 -32.24 13.43 2.97
CA LEU A 664 -31.84 14.00 1.69
C LEU A 664 -31.65 12.93 0.63
N LYS A 665 -32.00 13.27 -0.59
CA LYS A 665 -31.57 12.56 -1.78
C LYS A 665 -31.15 13.57 -2.84
N ILE A 666 -29.89 13.52 -3.25
CA ILE A 666 -29.31 14.40 -4.25
C ILE A 666 -28.78 13.57 -5.42
N THR A 667 -28.96 14.07 -6.62
CA THR A 667 -28.48 13.43 -7.84
C THR A 667 -27.60 14.40 -8.60
N TRP A 668 -26.44 13.96 -9.01
CA TRP A 668 -25.48 14.71 -9.82
C TRP A 668 -25.25 14.01 -11.15
N GLU A 669 -25.18 14.75 -12.20
CA GLU A 669 -24.90 14.28 -13.55
C GLU A 669 -23.58 14.89 -14.04
N ASN A 670 -22.80 14.09 -14.77
CA ASN A 670 -21.54 14.56 -15.34
C ASN A 670 -21.30 13.92 -16.71
N VAL A 671 -20.71 14.72 -17.61
CA VAL A 671 -20.17 14.23 -18.90
C VAL A 671 -18.68 14.43 -18.90
N SER A 672 -17.93 13.33 -18.89
CA SER A 672 -16.46 13.33 -19.02
C SER A 672 -16.05 13.06 -20.45
N GLY A 673 -15.01 13.74 -20.92
CA GLY A 673 -14.48 13.67 -22.27
C GLY A 673 -12.97 13.37 -22.33
N LEU A 674 -12.56 12.77 -23.42
CA LEU A 674 -11.15 12.53 -23.79
C LEU A 674 -10.94 12.84 -25.25
N LEU A 675 -9.91 13.60 -25.54
CA LEU A 675 -9.38 13.82 -26.86
C LEU A 675 -7.87 13.60 -26.82
N ARG A 676 -7.35 12.69 -27.63
CA ARG A 676 -5.92 12.34 -27.65
C ARG A 676 -5.42 12.18 -29.08
N TYR A 677 -4.23 12.66 -29.30
CA TYR A 677 -3.46 12.43 -30.49
C TYR A 677 -2.10 11.83 -30.09
N ASP A 678 -1.70 10.74 -30.72
CA ASP A 678 -0.38 10.15 -30.57
C ASP A 678 0.32 10.03 -31.91
N TYR A 679 1.62 10.32 -31.89
CA TYR A 679 2.51 10.28 -33.04
C TYR A 679 3.73 9.42 -32.74
N ARG A 680 3.96 8.41 -33.56
CA ARG A 680 5.05 7.44 -33.44
C ARG A 680 5.97 7.50 -34.65
N PRO A 681 7.02 8.33 -34.61
CA PRO A 681 7.96 8.42 -35.71
C PRO A 681 8.78 7.14 -35.93
N SER A 682 8.97 6.34 -34.87
CA SER A 682 9.59 5.02 -34.84
C SER A 682 8.94 4.11 -33.83
N ASP A 683 9.33 2.85 -33.80
CA ASP A 683 8.85 1.89 -32.77
C ASP A 683 9.36 2.27 -31.37
N ASP A 684 10.50 2.97 -31.28
CA ASP A 684 11.17 3.33 -30.03
C ASP A 684 10.79 4.71 -29.49
N LEU A 685 9.97 5.48 -30.22
CA LEU A 685 9.63 6.85 -29.84
C LEU A 685 8.18 7.17 -30.12
N MET A 686 7.51 7.67 -29.11
CA MET A 686 6.12 8.13 -29.18
C MET A 686 5.99 9.49 -28.51
N TYR A 687 5.25 10.39 -29.15
CA TYR A 687 4.73 11.62 -28.57
C TYR A 687 3.22 11.52 -28.45
N PHE A 688 2.66 12.15 -27.42
CA PHE A 688 1.21 12.25 -27.27
C PHE A 688 0.78 13.60 -26.73
N ALA A 689 -0.43 14.00 -27.11
CA ALA A 689 -1.11 15.16 -26.56
C ALA A 689 -2.55 14.77 -26.19
N THR A 690 -2.99 15.15 -25.00
CA THR A 690 -4.28 14.76 -24.46
C THR A 690 -4.99 15.96 -23.84
N VAL A 691 -6.29 16.08 -24.11
CA VAL A 691 -7.22 16.88 -23.32
C VAL A 691 -8.20 15.92 -22.70
N SER A 692 -8.30 15.92 -21.36
CA SER A 692 -9.18 15.01 -20.62
C SER A 692 -9.92 15.74 -19.52
N THR A 693 -11.12 15.29 -19.23
CA THR A 693 -11.91 15.78 -18.10
C THR A 693 -12.20 14.64 -17.13
N GLY A 694 -12.39 15.00 -15.88
CA GLY A 694 -12.78 14.10 -14.80
C GLY A 694 -13.62 14.82 -13.78
N PHE A 695 -14.19 14.07 -12.86
CA PHE A 695 -14.93 14.62 -11.75
C PHE A 695 -14.85 13.74 -10.52
N LYS A 696 -15.05 14.36 -9.38
CA LYS A 696 -15.31 13.71 -8.10
C LYS A 696 -16.73 14.04 -7.68
N SER A 697 -17.49 13.01 -7.31
CA SER A 697 -18.92 13.17 -6.99
C SER A 697 -19.13 14.07 -5.78
N GLY A 698 -20.23 14.83 -5.77
CA GLY A 698 -20.68 15.50 -4.57
C GLY A 698 -21.05 14.51 -3.47
N HIS A 699 -21.23 14.96 -2.25
CA HIS A 699 -21.67 14.11 -1.14
C HIS A 699 -22.51 14.86 -0.13
N ILE A 700 -23.32 14.11 0.61
CA ILE A 700 -24.11 14.58 1.74
C ILE A 700 -23.27 14.37 2.99
N GLN A 701 -23.15 15.40 3.80
CA GLN A 701 -22.44 15.39 5.08
C GLN A 701 -23.42 15.30 6.23
N ASP A 702 -22.89 15.33 7.44
CA ASP A 702 -23.70 15.40 8.64
C ASP A 702 -24.56 16.65 8.68
N ALA A 703 -25.68 16.56 9.35
CA ALA A 703 -26.61 17.67 9.56
C ALA A 703 -27.15 18.32 8.29
N GLY A 704 -27.31 17.56 7.20
CA GLY A 704 -27.92 18.00 5.94
C GLY A 704 -27.03 18.86 5.05
N ASN A 705 -25.80 19.11 5.43
CA ASN A 705 -24.84 19.79 4.56
C ASN A 705 -24.53 18.92 3.33
N HIS A 706 -24.24 19.53 2.22
CA HIS A 706 -23.83 18.83 1.01
C HIS A 706 -22.80 19.62 0.23
N VAL A 707 -22.03 18.92 -0.57
CA VAL A 707 -20.92 19.45 -1.35
C VAL A 707 -21.18 19.19 -2.82
N ALA A 708 -20.93 20.19 -3.66
CA ALA A 708 -21.02 20.04 -5.11
C ALA A 708 -19.94 19.12 -5.68
N PRO A 709 -20.12 18.50 -6.85
CA PRO A 709 -19.09 17.77 -7.54
C PRO A 709 -17.89 18.67 -7.89
N GLU A 710 -16.70 18.16 -7.67
CA GLU A 710 -15.46 18.73 -8.18
C GLU A 710 -15.28 18.31 -9.64
N THR A 711 -14.85 19.22 -10.50
CA THR A 711 -14.55 18.94 -11.91
C THR A 711 -13.15 19.39 -12.30
N VAL A 712 -12.56 18.72 -13.26
CA VAL A 712 -11.23 19.04 -13.78
C VAL A 712 -11.16 18.98 -15.28
N THR A 713 -10.42 19.92 -15.87
CA THR A 713 -9.95 19.88 -17.27
C THR A 713 -8.43 19.86 -17.29
N ASN A 714 -7.85 18.83 -17.87
CA ASN A 714 -6.41 18.61 -17.93
C ASN A 714 -5.91 18.64 -19.37
N PHE A 715 -4.84 19.38 -19.58
CA PHE A 715 -4.05 19.42 -20.83
C PHE A 715 -2.71 18.74 -20.55
N GLU A 716 -2.35 17.75 -21.36
CA GLU A 716 -1.14 16.99 -21.16
C GLU A 716 -0.42 16.76 -22.50
N VAL A 717 0.89 16.95 -22.51
CA VAL A 717 1.77 16.53 -23.59
C VAL A 717 2.87 15.65 -23.02
N GLY A 718 3.23 14.59 -23.71
CA GLY A 718 4.24 13.70 -23.21
C GLY A 718 4.98 12.95 -24.33
N PHE A 719 6.01 12.24 -23.91
CA PHE A 719 6.76 11.36 -24.76
C PHE A 719 7.12 10.07 -24.04
N LYS A 720 7.32 9.00 -24.83
CA LYS A 720 7.88 7.74 -24.39
C LYS A 720 8.96 7.33 -25.37
N ALA A 721 10.13 7.00 -24.83
CA ALA A 721 11.30 6.67 -25.62
C ALA A 721 12.00 5.44 -25.06
N GLN A 722 12.47 4.58 -25.95
CA GLN A 722 13.25 3.40 -25.64
C GLN A 722 14.48 3.40 -26.55
N TYR A 723 15.68 3.37 -25.99
CA TYR A 723 16.94 3.53 -26.73
C TYR A 723 17.98 2.52 -26.25
N LEU A 724 19.10 2.47 -26.91
CA LEU A 724 20.26 1.63 -26.59
C LEU A 724 19.92 0.14 -26.61
N ASP A 725 19.19 -0.33 -27.62
CA ASP A 725 18.73 -1.71 -27.75
C ASP A 725 17.98 -2.14 -26.48
N ASP A 726 16.91 -1.39 -26.14
CA ASP A 726 16.02 -1.60 -24.97
C ASP A 726 16.68 -1.51 -23.59
N ARG A 727 17.87 -0.93 -23.51
CA ARG A 727 18.56 -0.70 -22.22
C ARG A 727 18.19 0.60 -21.53
N LEU A 728 17.63 1.57 -22.25
CA LEU A 728 17.26 2.88 -21.73
C LEU A 728 15.80 3.18 -22.07
N ARG A 729 14.98 3.32 -21.05
CA ARG A 729 13.59 3.78 -21.13
C ARG A 729 13.48 5.16 -20.49
N LEU A 730 12.94 6.14 -21.21
CA LEU A 730 12.73 7.49 -20.74
C LEU A 730 11.31 7.93 -21.09
N ASN A 731 10.51 8.23 -20.08
CA ASN A 731 9.15 8.72 -20.21
C ASN A 731 9.03 10.09 -19.56
N GLY A 732 8.29 11.00 -20.19
CA GLY A 732 8.05 12.32 -19.64
C GLY A 732 6.66 12.83 -19.98
N ALA A 733 6.08 13.63 -19.07
CA ALA A 733 4.80 14.30 -19.27
C ALA A 733 4.82 15.69 -18.66
N LEU A 734 4.34 16.68 -19.40
CA LEU A 734 4.03 18.03 -18.95
C LEU A 734 2.52 18.16 -18.90
N PHE A 735 1.98 18.61 -17.79
CA PHE A 735 0.53 18.75 -17.60
C PHE A 735 0.13 20.09 -17.00
N HIS A 736 -1.11 20.48 -17.29
CA HIS A 736 -1.77 21.66 -16.73
C HIS A 736 -3.23 21.31 -16.49
N ALA A 737 -3.67 21.33 -15.24
CA ALA A 737 -5.00 20.95 -14.79
C ALA A 737 -5.69 22.10 -14.08
N ASN A 738 -6.88 22.46 -14.56
CA ASN A 738 -7.76 23.44 -13.93
C ASN A 738 -8.90 22.72 -13.22
N TYR A 739 -8.97 22.91 -11.92
CA TYR A 739 -10.02 22.39 -11.05
C TYR A 739 -11.05 23.47 -10.77
N ASN A 740 -12.33 23.10 -10.82
CA ASN A 740 -13.42 23.92 -10.32
C ASN A 740 -14.11 23.17 -9.19
N ASP A 741 -14.56 23.91 -8.19
CA ASP A 741 -15.25 23.37 -7.01
C ASP A 741 -14.42 22.27 -6.30
N LEU A 742 -13.11 22.45 -6.21
CA LEU A 742 -12.22 21.49 -5.56
C LEU A 742 -12.67 21.24 -4.12
N GLN A 743 -12.87 19.97 -3.76
CA GLN A 743 -13.38 19.59 -2.45
C GLN A 743 -12.26 19.49 -1.42
N PHE A 744 -12.41 20.25 -0.36
CA PHE A 744 -11.47 20.33 0.75
C PHE A 744 -12.15 20.05 2.08
N SER A 745 -11.47 19.29 2.95
CA SER A 745 -11.89 19.17 4.36
C SER A 745 -11.26 20.29 5.17
N ASN A 746 -12.07 20.94 5.95
CA ASN A 746 -11.68 21.92 6.95
C ASN A 746 -12.35 21.60 8.28
N GLU A 747 -11.76 22.00 9.38
CA GLU A 747 -12.48 22.03 10.65
C GLU A 747 -13.29 23.33 10.72
N ASP A 748 -14.53 23.20 11.14
CA ASP A 748 -15.45 24.34 11.26
C ASP A 748 -16.11 24.30 12.64
N ARG A 749 -16.41 25.44 13.20
CA ARG A 749 -17.26 25.53 14.38
C ARG A 749 -18.71 25.29 13.99
N LEU A 750 -19.39 24.54 14.80
CA LEU A 750 -20.80 24.31 14.63
C LEU A 750 -21.58 25.09 15.69
N ASP A 751 -22.59 25.80 15.25
CA ASP A 751 -23.66 26.28 16.11
C ASP A 751 -24.51 25.07 16.51
N ILE A 752 -24.27 24.50 17.69
CA ILE A 752 -24.95 23.29 18.15
C ILE A 752 -26.27 23.59 18.84
N ASN A 753 -26.40 24.76 19.40
CA ASN A 753 -27.61 25.17 20.09
C ASN A 753 -28.56 26.01 19.21
N PHE A 754 -28.18 26.31 17.95
CA PHE A 754 -28.92 27.04 16.94
C PHE A 754 -29.27 28.47 17.37
N ASP A 755 -28.44 29.10 18.18
CA ASP A 755 -28.64 30.50 18.57
C ASP A 755 -28.01 31.52 17.59
N GLY A 756 -27.35 31.01 16.56
CA GLY A 756 -26.66 31.81 15.56
C GLY A 756 -25.20 32.10 15.91
N ILE A 757 -24.71 31.54 17.02
CA ILE A 757 -23.33 31.67 17.49
C ILE A 757 -22.65 30.31 17.38
N ALA A 758 -21.47 30.27 16.84
CA ALA A 758 -20.71 29.00 16.74
C ALA A 758 -20.17 28.60 18.12
N ASP A 759 -20.69 27.50 18.68
CA ASP A 759 -20.45 27.08 20.06
C ASP A 759 -19.27 26.17 20.29
N THR A 760 -18.79 25.47 19.26
CA THR A 760 -17.89 24.34 19.50
C THR A 760 -16.56 24.45 18.82
N GLY A 761 -15.59 23.74 19.39
CA GLY A 761 -14.38 23.35 18.70
C GLY A 761 -14.67 22.30 17.61
N GLY A 762 -14.03 22.48 16.50
CA GLY A 762 -14.02 21.81 15.23
C GLY A 762 -14.80 20.52 14.96
N SER A 763 -15.68 20.60 14.00
CA SER A 763 -16.15 19.45 13.23
C SER A 763 -15.52 19.48 11.84
N THR A 764 -15.06 18.34 11.35
CA THR A 764 -14.50 18.26 10.00
C THR A 764 -15.62 18.41 8.97
N VAL A 765 -15.64 19.52 8.26
CA VAL A 765 -16.60 19.83 7.19
C VAL A 765 -15.88 19.86 5.85
N VAL A 766 -16.46 19.29 4.82
CA VAL A 766 -15.96 19.44 3.44
C VAL A 766 -16.60 20.64 2.79
N ARG A 767 -15.80 21.45 2.13
CA ARG A 767 -16.23 22.62 1.36
C ARG A 767 -15.69 22.55 -0.06
N ASN A 768 -16.28 23.29 -0.95
CA ASN A 768 -15.76 23.51 -2.29
C ASN A 768 -14.88 24.77 -2.31
N ALA A 769 -13.60 24.64 -2.69
CA ALA A 769 -12.80 25.76 -3.15
C ALA A 769 -13.23 26.12 -4.57
N SER A 770 -13.39 27.40 -4.89
CA SER A 770 -13.96 27.81 -6.17
C SER A 770 -13.10 27.37 -7.35
N ALA A 771 -11.79 27.54 -7.28
CA ALA A 771 -10.86 27.13 -8.34
C ALA A 771 -9.45 26.85 -7.82
N ALA A 772 -8.76 25.92 -8.48
CA ALA A 772 -7.34 25.64 -8.26
C ALA A 772 -6.64 25.27 -9.57
N THR A 773 -5.39 25.71 -9.73
CA THR A 773 -4.55 25.39 -10.87
C THR A 773 -3.37 24.52 -10.41
N ILE A 774 -3.16 23.42 -11.13
CA ILE A 774 -2.05 22.49 -10.86
C ILE A 774 -1.34 22.17 -12.18
N GLN A 775 -0.05 22.40 -12.20
CA GLN A 775 0.78 22.16 -13.39
C GLN A 775 2.10 21.51 -12.99
N GLY A 776 2.71 20.76 -13.90
CA GLY A 776 3.96 20.11 -13.56
C GLY A 776 4.61 19.34 -14.69
N LEU A 777 5.84 18.90 -14.38
CA LEU A 777 6.66 18.02 -15.21
C LEU A 777 6.94 16.75 -14.44
N GLU A 778 6.71 15.61 -15.08
CA GLU A 778 7.00 14.28 -14.56
C GLU A 778 7.99 13.57 -15.46
N LEU A 779 8.98 12.90 -14.88
CA LEU A 779 10.01 12.14 -15.58
C LEU A 779 10.21 10.78 -14.92
N GLU A 780 10.34 9.75 -15.74
CA GLU A 780 10.71 8.40 -15.35
C GLU A 780 11.81 7.88 -16.26
N LEU A 781 12.87 7.38 -15.65
CA LEU A 781 14.00 6.77 -16.36
C LEU A 781 14.31 5.41 -15.74
N ASP A 782 14.36 4.39 -16.60
CA ASP A 782 14.93 3.08 -16.30
C ASP A 782 16.14 2.86 -17.23
N TRP A 783 17.30 2.60 -16.65
CA TRP A 783 18.54 2.45 -17.42
C TRP A 783 19.36 1.25 -16.95
N VAL A 784 19.56 0.30 -17.84
CA VAL A 784 20.53 -0.79 -17.73
C VAL A 784 21.87 -0.26 -18.30
N MET A 785 22.67 0.35 -17.43
CA MET A 785 23.92 1.02 -17.83
C MET A 785 24.95 0.04 -18.37
N THR A 786 25.07 -1.10 -17.71
CA THR A 786 25.90 -2.24 -18.09
C THR A 786 25.14 -3.52 -17.82
N ASP A 787 25.69 -4.68 -18.13
CA ASP A 787 25.07 -5.99 -17.87
C ASP A 787 24.86 -6.26 -16.37
N VAL A 788 25.49 -5.45 -15.51
CA VAL A 788 25.45 -5.60 -14.05
C VAL A 788 24.94 -4.36 -13.32
N ASP A 789 24.85 -3.21 -14.00
CA ASP A 789 24.48 -1.94 -13.37
C ASP A 789 23.13 -1.46 -13.86
N GLN A 790 22.24 -1.15 -12.93
CA GLN A 790 20.91 -0.60 -13.22
C GLN A 790 20.67 0.68 -12.42
N MET A 791 20.08 1.67 -13.05
CA MET A 791 19.65 2.92 -12.45
C MET A 791 18.19 3.21 -12.78
N GLN A 792 17.46 3.70 -11.80
CA GLN A 792 16.08 4.17 -11.95
C GLN A 792 15.98 5.57 -11.37
N LEU A 793 15.32 6.46 -12.08
CA LEU A 793 15.05 7.82 -11.64
C LEU A 793 13.56 8.10 -11.81
N THR A 794 12.95 8.62 -10.77
CA THR A 794 11.59 9.17 -10.79
C THR A 794 11.67 10.61 -10.30
N ALA A 795 11.13 11.55 -11.05
CA ALA A 795 11.11 12.96 -10.69
C ALA A 795 9.75 13.59 -10.99
N ALA A 796 9.27 14.42 -10.10
CA ALA A 796 8.09 15.26 -10.26
C ALA A 796 8.43 16.69 -9.84
N PHE A 797 8.04 17.65 -10.67
CA PHE A 797 8.05 19.08 -10.39
C PHE A 797 6.59 19.55 -10.49
N THR A 798 6.04 20.04 -9.39
CA THR A 798 4.61 20.36 -9.30
C THR A 798 4.43 21.75 -8.72
N HIS A 799 3.71 22.60 -9.41
CA HIS A 799 3.28 23.90 -8.91
C HIS A 799 1.78 23.91 -8.82
N ALA A 800 1.25 24.08 -7.61
CA ALA A 800 -0.17 24.02 -7.31
C ALA A 800 -0.57 25.18 -6.41
N HIS A 801 -1.69 25.81 -6.70
CA HIS A 801 -2.24 26.89 -5.88
C HIS A 801 -3.76 26.96 -6.03
N PHE A 802 -4.41 27.51 -5.01
CA PHE A 802 -5.81 27.90 -5.09
C PHE A 802 -5.92 29.24 -5.84
N ASP A 803 -6.72 29.29 -6.89
CA ASP A 803 -6.97 30.53 -7.64
C ASP A 803 -7.97 31.41 -6.88
N GLN A 804 -9.04 30.79 -6.39
CA GLN A 804 -10.07 31.43 -5.57
C GLN A 804 -10.47 30.49 -4.44
N PHE A 805 -10.16 30.87 -3.22
CA PHE A 805 -10.58 30.14 -2.05
C PHE A 805 -10.74 31.07 -0.85
N GLU A 806 -11.95 31.17 -0.35
CA GLU A 806 -12.30 31.91 0.84
C GLU A 806 -13.16 31.03 1.73
N ILE A 807 -12.89 31.03 3.01
CA ILE A 807 -13.68 30.31 4.01
C ILE A 807 -14.21 31.31 5.04
N PRO A 808 -15.43 31.10 5.55
CA PRO A 808 -15.92 31.91 6.65
C PRO A 808 -14.99 31.74 7.87
N ASP A 809 -14.67 32.83 8.53
CA ASP A 809 -13.92 32.79 9.78
C ASP A 809 -14.85 32.46 10.96
N THR A 810 -15.46 31.28 10.91
CA THR A 810 -16.33 30.79 11.99
C THR A 810 -15.53 30.11 13.10
N LEU A 811 -14.28 29.74 12.83
CA LEU A 811 -13.42 29.00 13.75
C LEU A 811 -12.61 29.90 14.69
N PHE A 812 -12.34 31.14 14.32
CA PHE A 812 -11.24 31.91 14.88
C PHE A 812 -11.64 33.24 15.50
N GLY A 813 -12.93 33.45 15.76
CA GLY A 813 -13.37 34.61 16.54
C GLY A 813 -12.64 34.73 17.87
N ASP A 814 -11.80 35.71 17.97
CA ASP A 814 -11.15 36.31 19.14
C ASP A 814 -10.11 35.53 19.95
N LEU A 815 -10.11 34.20 20.05
CA LEU A 815 -9.20 33.48 20.96
C LEU A 815 -8.18 32.57 20.27
N PHE A 816 -8.39 32.16 19.05
CA PHE A 816 -7.61 31.11 18.43
C PHE A 816 -7.24 31.35 16.96
N ASN A 817 -7.25 32.60 16.49
CA ASN A 817 -6.66 32.90 15.20
C ASN A 817 -5.14 33.13 15.34
N PRO A 818 -4.30 32.09 15.46
CA PRO A 818 -2.85 32.25 15.50
C PRO A 818 -2.30 32.71 14.14
N TYR A 819 -3.19 32.91 13.14
CA TYR A 819 -2.81 33.08 11.75
C TYR A 819 -2.98 34.49 11.22
N VAL A 820 -3.71 35.34 11.93
CA VAL A 820 -3.84 36.75 11.57
C VAL A 820 -2.96 37.58 12.50
N SER A 821 -1.67 37.60 12.21
CA SER A 821 -0.77 38.56 12.83
C SER A 821 -1.23 39.97 12.46
N ASN A 822 -1.64 40.75 13.44
CA ASN A 822 -1.84 42.20 13.40
C ASN A 822 -3.08 42.74 12.70
N GLN A 823 -4.08 41.97 12.35
CA GLN A 823 -5.38 42.54 12.01
C GLN A 823 -6.42 42.08 13.05
N SER A 824 -7.10 43.00 13.66
CA SER A 824 -8.37 42.73 14.33
C SER A 824 -9.36 42.35 13.24
N VAL A 825 -9.43 41.07 12.91
CA VAL A 825 -10.37 40.55 11.91
C VAL A 825 -11.70 40.40 12.63
N SER A 826 -12.72 41.06 12.11
CA SER A 826 -14.07 40.79 12.55
C SER A 826 -14.39 39.32 12.29
N PRO A 827 -15.13 38.63 13.17
CA PRO A 827 -15.60 37.27 12.92
C PRO A 827 -16.40 37.13 11.60
N GLU A 828 -16.78 38.21 11.01
CA GLU A 828 -17.54 38.28 9.76
C GLU A 828 -16.65 38.36 8.51
N ASP A 829 -15.34 38.58 8.65
CA ASP A 829 -14.44 38.67 7.51
C ASP A 829 -13.95 37.27 7.08
N PRO A 830 -14.04 36.91 5.79
CA PRO A 830 -13.58 35.60 5.32
C PRO A 830 -12.06 35.49 5.38
N VAL A 831 -11.57 34.30 5.69
CA VAL A 831 -10.15 33.96 5.55
C VAL A 831 -9.87 33.69 4.08
N VAL A 832 -8.99 34.49 3.48
CA VAL A 832 -8.59 34.35 2.06
C VAL A 832 -7.41 33.40 1.96
N LEU A 833 -7.62 32.26 1.31
CA LEU A 833 -6.61 31.22 1.06
C LEU A 833 -6.14 31.19 -0.40
N SER A 834 -6.61 32.13 -1.22
CA SER A 834 -6.19 32.27 -2.62
C SER A 834 -4.67 32.51 -2.69
N GLY A 835 -4.00 31.78 -3.58
CA GLY A 835 -2.54 31.77 -3.71
C GLY A 835 -1.84 30.72 -2.85
N ASN A 836 -2.49 30.14 -1.85
CA ASN A 836 -1.92 29.06 -1.05
C ASN A 836 -1.81 27.77 -1.85
N SER A 837 -0.80 26.96 -1.51
CA SER A 837 -0.62 25.61 -2.05
C SER A 837 -1.54 24.61 -1.33
N PRO A 838 -2.10 23.64 -2.04
CA PRO A 838 -2.76 22.50 -1.40
C PRO A 838 -1.79 21.75 -0.47
N PRO A 839 -2.29 21.13 0.60
CA PRO A 839 -1.44 20.40 1.55
C PRO A 839 -0.66 19.25 0.89
N ARG A 840 0.55 18.99 1.39
CA ARG A 840 1.42 17.87 0.99
C ARG A 840 1.82 17.91 -0.50
N VAL A 841 1.99 19.08 -1.06
CA VAL A 841 2.46 19.27 -2.44
C VAL A 841 3.84 19.93 -2.42
N PRO A 842 4.93 19.16 -2.48
CA PRO A 842 6.26 19.71 -2.65
C PRO A 842 6.46 20.23 -4.07
N ASP A 843 7.21 21.32 -4.24
CA ASP A 843 7.54 21.86 -5.56
C ASP A 843 8.35 20.86 -6.40
N TRP A 844 9.14 20.01 -5.75
CA TRP A 844 9.82 18.89 -6.42
C TRP A 844 9.97 17.68 -5.51
N LYS A 845 9.93 16.49 -6.13
CA LYS A 845 10.19 15.19 -5.50
C LYS A 845 11.02 14.33 -6.42
N LEU A 846 12.02 13.64 -5.87
CA LEU A 846 12.96 12.83 -6.62
C LEU A 846 13.23 11.52 -5.91
N THR A 847 13.24 10.42 -6.67
CA THR A 847 13.71 9.11 -6.21
C THR A 847 14.76 8.58 -7.19
N LEU A 848 15.96 8.31 -6.68
CA LEU A 848 17.05 7.71 -7.43
C LEU A 848 17.39 6.36 -6.83
N SER A 849 17.37 5.32 -7.63
CA SER A 849 17.76 3.97 -7.26
C SER A 849 18.92 3.51 -8.13
N TYR A 850 19.94 2.91 -7.50
CA TYR A 850 21.04 2.27 -8.18
C TYR A 850 21.28 0.88 -7.60
N SER A 851 21.49 -0.10 -8.45
CA SER A 851 21.87 -1.46 -8.08
C SER A 851 22.99 -2.00 -8.96
N HIS A 852 23.82 -2.87 -8.35
CA HIS A 852 24.92 -3.56 -9.01
C HIS A 852 24.83 -5.06 -8.77
N ASN A 853 25.00 -5.88 -9.79
CA ASN A 853 24.98 -7.34 -9.71
C ASN A 853 26.41 -7.89 -9.65
N PHE A 854 26.83 -8.35 -8.48
CA PHE A 854 28.05 -9.16 -8.36
C PHE A 854 27.72 -10.61 -8.74
N ILE A 855 28.22 -11.04 -9.88
CA ILE A 855 27.95 -12.37 -10.43
C ILE A 855 29.05 -13.32 -9.96
N PHE A 856 28.65 -14.43 -9.31
CA PHE A 856 29.51 -15.51 -8.85
C PHE A 856 29.04 -16.83 -9.46
N ASP A 857 29.89 -17.81 -9.51
CA ASP A 857 29.54 -19.16 -9.98
C ASP A 857 28.33 -19.80 -9.26
N ARG A 858 28.07 -19.38 -8.02
CA ARG A 858 27.01 -19.91 -7.17
C ARG A 858 25.75 -19.05 -7.10
N GLY A 859 25.77 -17.87 -7.69
CA GLY A 859 24.63 -16.97 -7.67
C GLY A 859 25.01 -15.50 -7.82
N VAL A 860 24.03 -14.64 -7.66
CA VAL A 860 24.16 -13.19 -7.82
C VAL A 860 23.89 -12.49 -6.49
N LEU A 861 24.79 -11.59 -6.10
CA LEU A 861 24.63 -10.70 -4.95
C LEU A 861 24.35 -9.29 -5.47
N THR A 862 23.23 -8.73 -5.09
CA THR A 862 22.78 -7.40 -5.55
C THR A 862 22.63 -6.43 -4.40
N PRO A 863 23.61 -5.56 -4.12
CA PRO A 863 23.39 -4.36 -3.32
C PRO A 863 22.57 -3.34 -4.12
N ARG A 864 21.69 -2.63 -3.42
CA ARG A 864 20.89 -1.53 -3.95
C ARG A 864 20.85 -0.37 -2.96
N VAL A 865 20.90 0.83 -3.50
CA VAL A 865 20.76 2.09 -2.77
C VAL A 865 19.61 2.87 -3.37
N VAL A 866 18.71 3.38 -2.54
CA VAL A 866 17.60 4.25 -2.95
C VAL A 866 17.69 5.55 -2.18
N LEU A 867 17.89 6.64 -2.89
CA LEU A 867 17.82 7.99 -2.36
C LEU A 867 16.47 8.60 -2.73
N LYS A 868 15.73 9.05 -1.74
CA LYS A 868 14.44 9.75 -1.89
C LYS A 868 14.62 11.16 -1.36
N ALA A 869 14.25 12.16 -2.13
CA ALA A 869 14.38 13.57 -1.75
C ALA A 869 13.10 14.32 -2.09
N SER A 870 12.74 15.24 -1.24
CA SER A 870 11.55 16.08 -1.41
C SER A 870 11.86 17.50 -0.96
N ASP A 871 11.25 18.46 -1.65
CA ASP A 871 11.18 19.82 -1.14
C ASP A 871 10.29 19.91 0.11
N SER A 872 10.29 21.06 0.72
CA SER A 872 9.37 21.42 1.80
C SER A 872 7.92 21.48 1.26
N TYR A 873 6.97 21.22 2.14
CA TYR A 873 5.55 21.36 1.82
C TYR A 873 4.75 21.69 3.07
N TYR A 874 3.60 22.32 2.84
CA TYR A 874 2.64 22.62 3.89
C TYR A 874 1.79 21.39 4.21
N LEU A 875 1.40 21.25 5.48
CA LEU A 875 0.59 20.15 5.97
C LEU A 875 -0.91 20.49 6.02
N ASP A 876 -1.23 21.78 5.96
CA ASP A 876 -2.60 22.31 5.97
C ASP A 876 -2.83 23.37 4.87
N ILE A 877 -4.09 23.79 4.71
CA ILE A 877 -4.50 24.76 3.70
C ILE A 877 -4.07 26.20 3.98
N TYR A 878 -3.67 26.49 5.22
CA TYR A 878 -3.32 27.85 5.64
C TYR A 878 -1.90 28.25 5.26
N ASN A 879 -1.08 27.29 4.84
CA ASN A 879 0.33 27.47 4.45
C ASN A 879 1.16 28.17 5.54
N ARG A 880 1.07 27.67 6.73
CA ARG A 880 1.71 28.26 7.90
C ARG A 880 3.17 27.85 8.03
N ASP A 881 4.04 28.79 7.94
CA ASP A 881 5.47 28.64 8.26
C ASP A 881 5.85 29.30 9.60
N THR A 882 4.97 30.19 10.10
CA THR A 882 5.14 30.88 11.39
C THR A 882 3.79 31.01 12.08
N LEU A 883 3.75 30.82 13.38
CA LEU A 883 2.58 31.13 14.21
C LEU A 883 2.64 32.58 14.68
N ALA A 884 1.47 33.19 14.90
CA ALA A 884 1.41 34.55 15.41
C ALA A 884 2.08 34.67 16.77
N PRO A 885 2.87 35.74 17.02
CA PRO A 885 3.48 35.97 18.33
C PRO A 885 2.42 36.08 19.43
N GLY A 886 2.65 35.45 20.55
CA GLY A 886 1.88 35.67 21.80
C GLY A 886 1.03 34.50 22.28
N ILE A 887 0.50 33.64 21.38
CA ILE A 887 -0.35 32.51 21.79
C ILE A 887 0.48 31.27 22.11
N PHE A 888 1.61 31.10 21.47
CA PHE A 888 2.48 29.95 21.59
C PHE A 888 3.91 30.28 22.01
N ASP A 889 4.15 31.48 22.54
CA ASP A 889 5.46 31.91 23.04
C ASP A 889 6.00 30.99 24.17
N SER A 890 5.11 30.25 24.83
CA SER A 890 5.43 29.26 25.84
C SER A 890 5.89 27.91 25.23
N LEU A 891 5.72 27.69 23.92
CA LEU A 891 6.15 26.46 23.28
C LEU A 891 7.61 26.55 22.82
N PRO A 892 8.36 25.43 22.86
CA PRO A 892 9.67 25.38 22.26
C PRO A 892 9.63 25.85 20.80
N ASN A 893 10.46 26.83 20.45
CA ASN A 893 10.55 27.46 19.12
C ASN A 893 9.26 28.17 18.65
N GLY A 894 8.36 28.59 19.56
CA GLY A 894 7.13 29.30 19.21
C GLY A 894 6.18 28.54 18.30
N GLY A 895 6.28 27.20 18.25
CA GLY A 895 5.43 26.36 17.40
C GLY A 895 5.62 26.53 15.89
N SER A 896 6.66 27.21 15.44
CA SER A 896 6.83 27.73 14.07
C SER A 896 6.93 26.67 12.97
N ASP A 897 7.15 25.41 13.31
CA ASP A 897 7.42 24.36 12.32
C ASP A 897 6.26 23.33 12.14
N LEU A 898 5.11 23.57 12.72
CA LEU A 898 4.04 22.57 12.78
C LEU A 898 3.30 22.38 11.46
N GLY A 899 2.96 23.45 10.82
CA GLY A 899 2.25 23.44 9.52
C GLY A 899 3.14 23.10 8.33
N VAL A 900 4.45 22.88 8.55
CA VAL A 900 5.42 22.68 7.47
C VAL A 900 6.24 21.42 7.70
N GLN A 901 6.38 20.58 6.68
CA GLN A 901 7.46 19.62 6.56
C GLN A 901 8.60 20.27 5.78
N LYS A 902 9.76 20.44 6.41
CA LYS A 902 10.96 20.94 5.75
C LYS A 902 11.47 19.94 4.70
N SER A 903 12.21 20.42 3.72
CA SER A 903 12.86 19.57 2.72
C SER A 903 13.70 18.47 3.39
N TYR A 904 13.65 17.26 2.83
CA TYR A 904 14.28 16.09 3.43
C TYR A 904 14.87 15.13 2.40
N GLN A 905 15.72 14.26 2.90
CA GLN A 905 16.28 13.14 2.15
C GLN A 905 16.18 11.87 3.01
N LEU A 906 15.72 10.78 2.39
CA LEU A 906 15.68 9.45 2.96
C LEU A 906 16.60 8.53 2.19
N LEU A 907 17.25 7.62 2.88
CA LEU A 907 18.13 6.62 2.32
C LEU A 907 17.61 5.23 2.68
N ASP A 908 17.36 4.42 1.66
CA ASP A 908 17.08 3.00 1.83
C ASP A 908 18.22 2.18 1.25
N LEU A 909 18.54 1.07 1.91
CA LEU A 909 19.59 0.14 1.52
C LEU A 909 19.01 -1.27 1.44
N SER A 910 19.40 -2.02 0.43
CA SER A 910 19.11 -3.44 0.42
C SER A 910 20.26 -4.25 -0.14
N LEU A 911 20.33 -5.50 0.28
CA LEU A 911 21.28 -6.49 -0.20
C LEU A 911 20.53 -7.80 -0.41
N SER A 912 20.49 -8.31 -1.63
CA SER A 912 19.85 -9.58 -1.94
C SER A 912 20.86 -10.56 -2.54
N TYR A 913 20.68 -11.85 -2.24
CA TYR A 913 21.42 -12.95 -2.84
C TYR A 913 20.45 -13.95 -3.45
N LYS A 914 20.64 -14.26 -4.73
CA LYS A 914 19.88 -15.24 -5.49
C LYS A 914 20.85 -16.31 -6.00
N PRO A 915 20.67 -17.61 -5.68
CA PRO A 915 21.58 -18.67 -6.14
C PRO A 915 21.41 -18.94 -7.64
N ALA A 916 22.38 -19.62 -8.23
CA ALA A 916 22.33 -20.00 -9.63
C ALA A 916 21.10 -20.89 -9.99
N ALA A 917 20.64 -21.69 -9.03
CA ALA A 917 19.41 -22.48 -9.19
C ALA A 917 18.13 -21.62 -9.27
N LYS A 918 18.20 -20.32 -8.91
CA LYS A 918 17.12 -19.32 -8.99
C LYS A 918 15.85 -19.63 -8.19
N ASN A 919 15.82 -20.70 -7.40
CA ASN A 919 14.63 -21.17 -6.67
C ASN A 919 14.47 -20.59 -5.26
N TRP A 920 15.45 -19.82 -4.76
CA TRP A 920 15.31 -19.08 -3.49
C TRP A 920 16.07 -17.77 -3.53
N MET A 921 15.74 -16.88 -2.62
CA MET A 921 16.41 -15.60 -2.44
C MET A 921 16.46 -15.25 -0.96
N VAL A 922 17.55 -14.65 -0.52
CA VAL A 922 17.66 -13.97 0.78
C VAL A 922 17.90 -12.50 0.55
N GLY A 923 17.11 -11.65 1.20
CA GLY A 923 17.23 -10.21 1.13
C GLY A 923 17.33 -9.59 2.52
N ALA A 924 18.23 -8.64 2.71
CA ALA A 924 18.29 -7.74 3.86
C ALA A 924 17.92 -6.34 3.42
N TYR A 925 17.01 -5.69 4.15
CA TYR A 925 16.45 -4.38 3.82
C TYR A 925 16.60 -3.45 5.01
N ILE A 926 16.96 -2.19 4.75
CA ILE A 926 16.98 -1.11 5.72
C ILE A 926 16.23 0.06 5.10
N HIS A 927 15.10 0.41 5.65
CA HIS A 927 14.35 1.61 5.27
C HIS A 927 14.66 2.75 6.22
N ASN A 928 14.69 3.98 5.72
CA ASN A 928 15.04 5.16 6.48
C ASN A 928 16.36 4.99 7.28
N ALA A 929 17.43 4.59 6.58
CA ALA A 929 18.70 4.23 7.21
C ALA A 929 19.30 5.35 8.09
N ALA A 930 19.01 6.62 7.75
CA ALA A 930 19.42 7.79 8.52
C ALA A 930 18.52 8.09 9.73
N ASN A 931 17.46 7.32 9.95
CA ASN A 931 16.46 7.51 11.01
C ASN A 931 15.92 8.94 11.08
N LYS A 932 15.44 9.47 9.95
CA LYS A 932 14.86 10.80 9.85
C LYS A 932 13.39 10.78 10.26
N ASP A 933 12.99 11.76 11.05
CA ASP A 933 11.60 11.98 11.40
C ASP A 933 10.97 12.94 10.38
N ILE A 934 10.00 12.43 9.61
CA ILE A 934 9.30 13.17 8.57
C ILE A 934 7.84 13.27 8.97
N LYS A 935 7.34 14.50 9.08
CA LYS A 935 5.92 14.75 9.34
C LYS A 935 5.12 14.48 8.07
N VAL A 936 4.05 13.71 8.22
CA VAL A 936 3.12 13.38 7.13
C VAL A 936 1.75 14.00 7.34
N ASP A 937 1.44 14.36 8.57
CA ASP A 937 0.21 15.05 8.93
C ASP A 937 0.44 15.89 10.18
N SER A 938 -0.28 16.98 10.33
CA SER A 938 -0.33 17.77 11.55
C SER A 938 -1.75 17.77 12.07
N GLY A 939 -1.94 17.35 13.29
CA GLY A 939 -3.20 17.55 13.98
C GLY A 939 -3.44 19.04 14.17
N ASN A 940 -4.69 19.46 14.13
CA ASN A 940 -5.03 20.85 14.44
C ASN A 940 -4.63 21.17 15.88
N ALA A 941 -3.87 22.23 16.02
CA ALA A 941 -3.41 22.77 17.29
C ALA A 941 -4.53 23.14 18.27
N LEU A 942 -5.76 23.08 17.82
CA LEU A 942 -6.98 23.44 18.56
C LEU A 942 -7.60 22.27 19.29
N SER A 943 -7.08 21.04 19.10
CA SER A 943 -7.51 19.92 19.96
C SER A 943 -6.92 20.09 21.37
N SER A 944 -7.63 19.59 22.35
CA SER A 944 -7.16 19.47 23.74
C SER A 944 -5.78 18.81 23.87
N ALA A 945 -5.40 18.00 22.87
CA ALA A 945 -4.11 17.35 22.77
C ALA A 945 -2.91 18.28 22.54
N GLY A 946 -3.13 19.59 22.28
CA GLY A 946 -2.06 20.52 21.94
C GLY A 946 -1.47 20.23 20.56
N LEU A 947 -0.20 20.67 20.36
CA LEU A 947 0.48 20.55 19.08
C LEU A 947 0.97 19.11 18.86
N VAL A 948 0.36 18.40 17.92
CA VAL A 948 0.72 17.01 17.57
C VAL A 948 0.91 16.85 16.06
N ALA A 949 1.74 15.92 15.69
CA ALA A 949 1.96 15.54 14.30
C ALA A 949 2.12 14.03 14.14
N THR A 950 1.73 13.53 12.99
CA THR A 950 1.99 12.14 12.59
C THR A 950 3.29 12.08 11.81
N TYR A 951 4.11 11.09 12.11
CA TYR A 951 5.41 10.91 11.49
C TYR A 951 5.48 9.61 10.70
N MET A 952 6.33 9.59 9.68
CA MET A 952 6.68 8.36 8.98
C MET A 952 7.31 7.34 9.93
N GLU A 953 7.32 6.09 9.48
CA GLU A 953 8.00 5.00 10.18
C GLU A 953 9.48 5.34 10.42
N PRO A 954 10.03 5.07 11.61
CA PRO A 954 11.45 5.26 11.91
C PRO A 954 12.29 4.28 11.09
N ARG A 955 13.59 4.20 11.33
CA ARG A 955 14.44 3.21 10.69
C ARG A 955 13.98 1.79 11.00
N THR A 956 13.63 1.06 9.94
CA THR A 956 13.28 -0.36 10.00
C THR A 956 14.31 -1.19 9.25
N TYR A 957 14.56 -2.40 9.73
CA TYR A 957 15.36 -3.39 9.03
C TYR A 957 14.68 -4.75 9.07
N GLN A 958 14.85 -5.50 7.99
CA GLN A 958 14.22 -6.79 7.80
C GLN A 958 15.16 -7.74 7.06
N LEU A 959 15.18 -9.01 7.49
CA LEU A 959 15.72 -10.13 6.74
C LEU A 959 14.55 -10.92 6.15
N LYS A 960 14.58 -11.19 4.84
CA LYS A 960 13.54 -11.91 4.12
C LYS A 960 14.14 -13.10 3.37
N PHE A 961 13.52 -14.25 3.53
CA PHE A 961 13.79 -15.46 2.75
C PHE A 961 12.60 -15.73 1.84
N SER A 962 12.83 -15.97 0.56
CA SER A 962 11.81 -16.32 -0.42
C SER A 962 12.21 -17.61 -1.13
N TYR A 963 11.24 -18.49 -1.33
CA TYR A 963 11.40 -19.74 -2.06
C TYR A 963 10.34 -19.83 -3.16
N LEU A 964 10.78 -20.20 -4.35
CA LEU A 964 9.93 -20.44 -5.51
C LEU A 964 10.05 -21.92 -5.88
N PHE A 965 8.96 -22.58 -6.13
CA PHE A 965 8.92 -23.91 -6.68
C PHE A 965 8.00 -23.94 -7.90
N ASP A 966 8.45 -24.65 -8.93
CA ASP A 966 7.66 -25.03 -10.08
C ASP A 966 7.92 -26.52 -10.35
N GLU A 967 6.90 -27.25 -10.74
CA GLU A 967 7.00 -28.60 -11.24
C GLU A 967 7.06 -28.51 -12.78
N ASN A 968 8.28 -28.31 -13.33
CA ASN A 968 8.56 -28.43 -14.76
C ASN A 968 8.82 -29.87 -15.15
#